data_18c035aade7696fb67af2d55d2a0e2b5
#
_entry.id   18c035aade7696fb67af2d55d2a0e2b5
#
_cell.length_a   1.000
_cell.length_b   1.000
_cell.length_c   1.000
_cell.angle_alpha   90.00
_cell.angle_beta   90.00
_cell.angle_gamma   90.00
#
_symmetry.space_group_name_H-M   'P 1'
#
loop_
_entity.id
_entity.type
_entity.pdbx_description
1 polymer ?
#
loop_
_entity_poly.entity_id
_entity_poly.type
_entity_poly.pdbx_seq_one_letter_code
_entity_poly.pdbx_strand_id
1 'polypeptide(L)'
;VAAVFQNRFFVVLLAVVLGGSASWLTGAALERQPVAVAAPSPPSPCRLAHGIQHVVYLQFDNLHLSRDVSSVPSDLEQMPRLQGFLEENGTLLGNAHGALIPNGGGDAISSLTGLYPDHHGQPVGDGWRYLNQDVSSAGAGSSLYWTSRISDGRSSSVANAGFNLVTSGGRNVPAPWVPFTRAGCDVGAAGGPAGLVLENTTSDLEAVFGRGSKEVGEARADAAVGTAAFLGLAIHCARPSLACSASLGGRPDRLPDEPGGYDGYNALYGQRYLDPRIAPSGHLTDLEGRPLDRFPGFGAMTPSVSLGYAAAMQEHGVPVTFAYLSDPHYSAARGAYGPGEPGYVQQLQDYDRAFARFLDRLKRGGIGPENTLFVVSASESARFVGAPPHPAGCDGAQAQCGYEQRGTIEVNLPGLLAEQQRVSTPLGLQDAAGYALWVNGDPGSVTSVTRTLEKATGRLVVQDPYSGASQPLIRYMADRAELRLLHMVSADPARTPSVVLLANPGYYLAGGPPTCILEGCLAVDPRRPYNQGAPGLDLGTAWLAVAGPGVARNRLDSRTWVDQADIRPTLLALVGLRDSYAHDGRVVSEALQQEAEPPGIRESRAAYESVAASLEQLNSPAGRVGLLSLAAATRALRSDSAGDGAYRVYLLRIQGFSERRDAAAGQMLTALEAAAFDGKPLDPRAAAAMINQADELIAEMGRA
;
A
#
# COMPACT_ATOMS: atom_id res chain seq x y z
N VAL A 1 -17.51 -8.42 13.83
CA VAL A 1 -18.21 -7.63 14.85
C VAL A 1 -17.52 -6.30 14.92
N ALA A 2 -18.10 -5.34 14.22
CA ALA A 2 -17.60 -3.97 14.25
C ALA A 2 -17.69 -3.43 15.68
N ALA A 3 -16.56 -3.06 16.26
CA ALA A 3 -16.53 -2.28 17.48
C ALA A 3 -16.88 -0.84 17.12
N VAL A 4 -18.12 -0.52 17.46
CA VAL A 4 -18.75 0.79 17.41
C VAL A 4 -17.92 1.79 18.20
N PHE A 5 -17.39 2.81 17.55
CA PHE A 5 -17.04 4.06 18.20
C PHE A 5 -18.22 5.02 18.11
N GLN A 6 -19.05 5.02 19.15
CA GLN A 6 -20.00 6.10 19.38
C GLN A 6 -19.41 7.14 20.32
N ASN A 7 -19.17 8.31 19.78
CA ASN A 7 -18.91 9.56 20.48
C ASN A 7 -20.08 9.92 21.41
N ARG A 8 -19.77 10.25 22.64
CA ARG A 8 -20.57 11.16 23.45
C ARG A 8 -19.67 12.23 24.07
N PHE A 9 -19.70 13.41 23.50
CA PHE A 9 -19.23 14.62 24.15
C PHE A 9 -20.15 14.98 25.31
N PHE A 10 -19.60 15.09 26.49
CA PHE A 10 -20.20 15.87 27.58
C PHE A 10 -19.24 16.99 27.96
N VAL A 11 -19.68 18.20 27.69
CA VAL A 11 -19.08 19.43 28.21
C VAL A 11 -19.56 19.59 29.65
N VAL A 12 -18.64 19.64 30.60
CA VAL A 12 -18.94 20.15 31.95
C VAL A 12 -18.00 21.33 32.21
N LEU A 13 -18.59 22.51 32.15
CA LEU A 13 -18.02 23.72 32.72
C LEU A 13 -18.14 23.64 34.24
N LEU A 14 -17.04 23.77 34.96
CA LEU A 14 -17.10 24.16 36.38
C LEU A 14 -16.06 25.26 36.64
N ALA A 15 -16.58 26.46 36.84
CA ALA A 15 -15.83 27.57 37.39
C ALA A 15 -15.81 27.47 38.92
N VAL A 16 -14.66 27.59 39.53
CA VAL A 16 -14.55 27.96 40.94
C VAL A 16 -13.50 29.03 41.10
N VAL A 17 -13.95 30.10 41.73
CA VAL A 17 -13.25 31.34 42.03
C VAL A 17 -12.74 31.30 43.47
N LEU A 18 -11.61 31.94 43.72
CA LEU A 18 -11.12 32.59 44.93
C LEU A 18 -10.31 31.81 45.99
N GLY A 19 -9.20 32.42 46.31
CA GLY A 19 -8.59 32.30 47.62
C GLY A 19 -7.10 32.59 47.61
N GLY A 20 -6.69 33.85 47.71
CA GLY A 20 -5.29 34.24 47.81
C GLY A 20 -4.66 33.96 49.17
N SER A 21 -3.36 33.75 49.18
CA SER A 21 -2.49 34.10 50.28
C SER A 21 -1.05 34.19 49.79
N ALA A 22 -0.46 35.34 49.91
CA ALA A 22 0.94 35.61 49.60
C ALA A 22 1.82 35.04 50.71
N SER A 23 2.83 34.28 50.33
CA SER A 23 3.95 33.97 51.19
C SER A 23 5.25 34.16 50.41
N TRP A 24 6.02 35.10 50.83
CA TRP A 24 7.39 35.37 50.35
C TRP A 24 8.31 34.28 50.84
N LEU A 25 8.93 33.53 49.97
CA LEU A 25 10.12 32.76 50.26
C LEU A 25 11.15 32.97 49.16
N THR A 26 12.30 33.43 49.60
CA THR A 26 13.51 33.73 48.87
C THR A 26 13.95 32.57 47.99
N GLY A 27 14.06 32.85 46.69
CA GLY A 27 14.55 31.90 45.71
C GLY A 27 16.08 31.78 45.75
N ALA A 28 16.57 30.57 45.94
CA ALA A 28 17.91 30.20 45.53
C ALA A 28 17.88 29.93 44.02
N ALA A 29 18.64 30.69 43.26
CA ALA A 29 18.82 30.48 41.83
C ALA A 29 19.55 29.15 41.62
N LEU A 30 18.86 28.16 41.16
CA LEU A 30 19.46 26.97 40.55
C LEU A 30 19.94 27.37 39.15
N GLU A 31 21.25 27.59 39.03
CA GLU A 31 21.92 27.68 37.74
C GLU A 31 21.62 26.42 36.94
N ARG A 32 20.81 26.56 35.89
CA ARG A 32 20.65 25.52 34.88
C ARG A 32 21.98 25.39 34.15
N GLN A 33 22.68 24.30 34.37
CA GLN A 33 23.81 23.94 33.54
C GLN A 33 23.31 23.86 32.07
N PRO A 34 24.03 24.49 31.13
CA PRO A 34 23.68 24.36 29.71
C PRO A 34 23.78 22.88 29.32
N VAL A 35 22.69 22.32 28.86
CA VAL A 35 22.70 21.01 28.19
C VAL A 35 23.63 21.16 26.99
N ALA A 36 24.74 20.45 27.01
CA ALA A 36 25.68 20.44 25.90
C ALA A 36 24.94 20.06 24.64
N VAL A 37 24.79 21.01 23.72
CA VAL A 37 24.29 20.73 22.37
C VAL A 37 25.28 19.73 21.76
N ALA A 38 24.81 18.51 21.51
CA ALA A 38 25.62 17.50 20.85
C ALA A 38 26.08 18.07 19.50
N ALA A 39 27.40 18.09 19.27
CA ALA A 39 27.93 18.46 17.97
C ALA A 39 27.27 17.61 16.87
N PRO A 40 27.01 18.18 15.70
CA PRO A 40 26.44 17.40 14.59
C PRO A 40 27.32 16.18 14.36
N SER A 41 26.71 15.00 14.38
CA SER A 41 27.39 13.73 14.08
C SER A 41 28.10 13.87 12.74
N PRO A 42 29.34 13.37 12.58
CA PRO A 42 30.00 13.37 11.29
C PRO A 42 29.07 12.69 10.28
N PRO A 43 29.01 13.19 9.04
CA PRO A 43 28.10 12.64 8.06
C PRO A 43 28.35 11.14 7.95
N SER A 44 27.29 10.35 8.06
CA SER A 44 27.33 8.92 7.81
C SER A 44 27.91 8.69 6.41
N PRO A 45 28.77 7.69 6.19
CA PRO A 45 29.33 7.42 4.87
C PRO A 45 28.30 6.79 3.92
N CYS A 46 27.09 7.33 3.89
CA CYS A 46 26.04 6.95 2.97
C CYS A 46 26.54 7.09 1.52
N ARG A 47 26.59 6.00 0.78
CA ARG A 47 27.12 5.98 -0.59
C ARG A 47 26.07 5.47 -1.53
N LEU A 48 25.51 6.39 -2.31
CA LEU A 48 24.56 6.11 -3.36
C LEU A 48 25.17 6.48 -4.73
N ALA A 49 24.69 5.86 -5.79
CA ALA A 49 25.18 6.08 -7.15
C ALA A 49 24.70 7.42 -7.73
N HIS A 50 25.20 7.78 -8.90
CA HIS A 50 24.78 8.93 -9.72
C HIS A 50 24.80 10.29 -9.01
N GLY A 51 25.60 10.46 -7.95
CA GLY A 51 25.63 11.71 -7.18
C GLY A 51 24.42 11.92 -6.28
N ILE A 52 23.59 10.91 -6.12
CA ILE A 52 22.44 10.92 -5.20
C ILE A 52 22.98 10.97 -3.77
N GLN A 53 22.53 11.98 -3.04
CA GLN A 53 22.85 12.16 -1.62
C GLN A 53 21.64 11.92 -0.74
N HIS A 54 20.44 12.07 -1.31
CA HIS A 54 19.17 11.98 -0.62
C HIS A 54 18.19 11.12 -1.44
N VAL A 55 17.31 10.41 -0.72
CA VAL A 55 16.16 9.69 -1.30
C VAL A 55 14.91 10.13 -0.55
N VAL A 56 13.92 10.57 -1.26
CA VAL A 56 12.60 10.91 -0.74
C VAL A 56 11.57 10.06 -1.48
N TYR A 57 11.04 9.06 -0.79
CA TYR A 57 9.96 8.23 -1.29
C TYR A 57 8.64 8.68 -0.65
N LEU A 58 7.70 9.13 -1.47
CA LEU A 58 6.38 9.57 -1.06
C LEU A 58 5.33 8.66 -1.68
N GLN A 59 4.48 8.10 -0.86
CA GLN A 59 3.37 7.28 -1.32
C GLN A 59 2.05 7.91 -0.87
N PHE A 60 1.23 8.28 -1.82
CA PHE A 60 -0.14 8.70 -1.58
C PHE A 60 -1.05 7.48 -1.43
N ASP A 61 -2.03 7.60 -0.55
CA ASP A 61 -3.07 6.60 -0.39
C ASP A 61 -3.90 6.48 -1.68
N ASN A 62 -4.65 7.50 -1.97
CA ASN A 62 -5.58 7.52 -3.10
C ASN A 62 -5.50 8.89 -3.78
N LEU A 63 -4.65 9.00 -4.80
CA LEU A 63 -4.47 10.25 -5.57
C LEU A 63 -4.54 9.95 -7.07
N HIS A 64 -5.49 10.54 -7.76
CA HIS A 64 -5.81 10.20 -9.14
C HIS A 64 -5.07 11.06 -10.17
N LEU A 65 -4.48 10.40 -11.16
CA LEU A 65 -4.06 11.04 -12.40
C LEU A 65 -5.22 11.17 -13.41
N SER A 66 -6.15 10.22 -13.40
CA SER A 66 -7.33 10.23 -14.26
C SER A 66 -8.52 10.91 -13.58
N ARG A 67 -9.43 11.47 -14.37
CA ARG A 67 -10.63 12.17 -13.87
C ARG A 67 -11.73 11.19 -13.52
N ASP A 68 -12.27 11.25 -12.31
CA ASP A 68 -13.46 10.49 -11.91
C ASP A 68 -14.74 11.02 -12.56
N VAL A 69 -14.82 12.32 -12.68
CA VAL A 69 -15.89 13.04 -13.38
C VAL A 69 -15.27 13.83 -14.51
N SER A 70 -15.69 13.58 -15.74
CA SER A 70 -15.03 14.12 -16.94
C SER A 70 -14.90 15.64 -16.98
N SER A 71 -15.83 16.38 -16.35
CA SER A 71 -15.80 17.83 -16.28
C SER A 71 -14.92 18.37 -15.14
N VAL A 72 -14.58 17.54 -14.14
CA VAL A 72 -13.75 17.94 -13.00
C VAL A 72 -12.30 17.54 -13.29
N PRO A 73 -11.33 18.45 -13.15
CA PRO A 73 -9.92 18.09 -13.26
C PRO A 73 -9.54 16.98 -12.29
N SER A 74 -8.59 16.11 -12.68
CA SER A 74 -8.06 15.07 -11.80
C SER A 74 -7.39 15.69 -10.57
N ASP A 75 -7.09 14.85 -9.57
CA ASP A 75 -6.41 15.31 -8.37
C ASP A 75 -5.06 15.96 -8.70
N LEU A 76 -4.28 15.30 -9.53
CA LEU A 76 -2.95 15.79 -9.89
C LEU A 76 -3.04 17.07 -10.73
N GLU A 77 -4.03 17.21 -11.63
CA GLU A 77 -4.30 18.47 -12.35
C GLU A 77 -4.66 19.63 -11.40
N GLN A 78 -5.21 19.33 -10.22
CA GLN A 78 -5.52 20.30 -9.16
C GLN A 78 -4.36 20.58 -8.21
N MET A 79 -3.23 19.86 -8.41
CA MET A 79 -1.99 20.03 -7.65
C MET A 79 -0.82 20.48 -8.57
N PRO A 80 -0.93 21.68 -9.17
CA PRO A 80 -0.02 22.10 -10.25
C PRO A 80 1.44 22.25 -9.81
N ARG A 81 1.72 22.48 -8.52
CA ARG A 81 3.10 22.56 -8.03
C ARG A 81 3.73 21.18 -7.90
N LEU A 82 2.96 20.20 -7.43
CA LEU A 82 3.39 18.81 -7.41
C LEU A 82 3.58 18.30 -8.84
N GLN A 83 2.57 18.42 -9.67
CA GLN A 83 2.61 17.94 -11.05
C GLN A 83 3.76 18.59 -11.83
N GLY A 84 3.87 19.92 -11.78
CA GLY A 84 4.94 20.65 -12.47
C GLY A 84 6.34 20.24 -12.00
N PHE A 85 6.53 20.05 -10.69
CA PHE A 85 7.80 19.56 -10.16
C PHE A 85 8.18 18.18 -10.70
N LEU A 86 7.22 17.24 -10.73
CA LEU A 86 7.45 15.88 -11.20
C LEU A 86 7.76 15.86 -12.70
N GLU A 87 7.00 16.59 -13.50
CA GLU A 87 7.20 16.65 -14.95
C GLU A 87 8.52 17.36 -15.31
N GLU A 88 8.83 18.49 -14.71
CA GLU A 88 10.05 19.28 -15.03
C GLU A 88 11.35 18.56 -14.63
N ASN A 89 11.33 17.81 -13.52
CA ASN A 89 12.53 17.22 -12.95
C ASN A 89 12.64 15.71 -13.14
N GLY A 90 11.64 15.08 -13.77
CA GLY A 90 11.59 13.63 -13.90
C GLY A 90 10.70 13.09 -15.00
N THR A 91 10.29 11.86 -14.80
CA THR A 91 9.34 11.11 -15.63
C THR A 91 8.11 10.77 -14.80
N LEU A 92 6.94 11.17 -15.30
CA LEU A 92 5.63 10.77 -14.78
C LEU A 92 5.08 9.64 -15.66
N LEU A 93 4.86 8.48 -15.06
CA LEU A 93 4.34 7.26 -15.67
C LEU A 93 2.87 7.11 -15.29
N GLY A 94 1.98 7.28 -16.25
CA GLY A 94 0.53 7.32 -16.04
C GLY A 94 -0.19 6.00 -16.31
N ASN A 95 0.55 4.92 -16.57
CA ASN A 95 0.00 3.58 -16.80
C ASN A 95 0.60 2.60 -15.78
N ALA A 96 0.49 2.96 -14.49
CA ALA A 96 0.94 2.13 -13.38
C ALA A 96 -0.24 1.31 -12.81
N HIS A 97 0.05 0.08 -12.41
CA HIS A 97 -0.93 -0.89 -11.97
C HIS A 97 -0.55 -1.46 -10.61
N GLY A 98 -1.54 -1.66 -9.76
CA GLY A 98 -1.42 -2.35 -8.49
C GLY A 98 -1.70 -3.86 -8.61
N ALA A 99 -1.80 -4.50 -7.47
CA ALA A 99 -2.34 -5.85 -7.36
C ALA A 99 -3.78 -5.90 -7.90
N LEU A 100 -4.30 -7.11 -8.11
CA LEU A 100 -5.67 -7.30 -8.62
C LEU A 100 -6.74 -6.59 -7.76
N ILE A 101 -6.50 -6.56 -6.46
CA ILE A 101 -7.31 -5.79 -5.50
C ILE A 101 -6.38 -4.72 -4.93
N PRO A 102 -6.37 -3.52 -5.55
CA PRO A 102 -5.52 -2.44 -5.06
C PRO A 102 -5.96 -2.03 -3.67
N ASN A 103 -4.99 -1.89 -2.79
CA ASN A 103 -5.22 -1.41 -1.44
C ASN A 103 -3.94 -0.82 -0.85
N GLY A 104 -4.08 0.14 0.06
CA GLY A 104 -2.96 0.86 0.63
C GLY A 104 -1.88 -0.03 1.24
N GLY A 105 -2.26 -1.17 1.85
CA GLY A 105 -1.32 -2.09 2.49
C GLY A 105 -0.57 -2.98 1.49
N GLY A 106 -1.29 -3.74 0.65
CA GLY A 106 -0.70 -4.70 -0.28
C GLY A 106 0.17 -4.03 -1.34
N ASP A 107 -0.33 -2.95 -1.96
CA ASP A 107 0.42 -2.21 -2.98
C ASP A 107 1.63 -1.47 -2.40
N ALA A 108 1.51 -0.93 -1.18
CA ALA A 108 2.65 -0.35 -0.49
C ALA A 108 3.76 -1.39 -0.26
N ILE A 109 3.42 -2.61 0.14
CA ILE A 109 4.41 -3.67 0.33
C ILE A 109 5.01 -4.08 -1.00
N SER A 110 4.20 -4.26 -2.05
CA SER A 110 4.72 -4.56 -3.39
C SER A 110 5.71 -3.50 -3.85
N SER A 111 5.40 -2.22 -3.66
CA SER A 111 6.28 -1.11 -4.03
C SER A 111 7.58 -1.04 -3.22
N LEU A 112 7.56 -1.44 -1.96
CA LEU A 112 8.70 -1.42 -1.05
C LEU A 112 9.58 -2.67 -1.15
N THR A 113 9.04 -3.78 -1.64
CA THR A 113 9.75 -5.06 -1.71
C THR A 113 10.03 -5.55 -3.13
N GLY A 114 9.29 -5.06 -4.12
CA GLY A 114 9.34 -5.57 -5.48
C GLY A 114 8.71 -6.95 -5.64
N LEU A 115 7.82 -7.35 -4.72
CA LEU A 115 7.20 -8.67 -4.68
C LEU A 115 5.68 -8.60 -4.86
N TYR A 116 5.10 -9.63 -5.45
CA TYR A 116 3.65 -9.82 -5.53
C TYR A 116 3.05 -10.39 -4.23
N PRO A 117 1.70 -10.32 -4.09
CA PRO A 117 1.01 -10.77 -2.89
C PRO A 117 1.22 -12.23 -2.47
N ASP A 118 1.50 -13.14 -3.40
CA ASP A 118 1.83 -14.53 -3.09
C ASP A 118 3.14 -14.67 -2.32
N HIS A 119 4.09 -13.75 -2.52
CA HIS A 119 5.37 -13.72 -1.82
C HIS A 119 5.32 -12.89 -0.54
N HIS A 120 4.59 -11.77 -0.50
CA HIS A 120 4.53 -10.96 0.71
C HIS A 120 3.34 -11.29 1.63
N GLY A 121 2.45 -12.19 1.23
CA GLY A 121 1.41 -12.75 2.09
C GLY A 121 0.20 -11.86 2.34
N GLN A 122 0.02 -10.77 1.59
CA GLN A 122 -1.12 -9.86 1.73
C GLN A 122 -1.88 -9.64 0.42
N PRO A 123 -2.69 -10.60 0.01
CA PRO A 123 -3.41 -10.51 -1.24
C PRO A 123 -4.65 -9.61 -1.20
N VAL A 124 -5.15 -9.25 0.00
CA VAL A 124 -6.43 -8.54 0.16
C VAL A 124 -6.41 -7.64 1.39
N GLY A 125 -6.67 -6.35 1.22
CA GLY A 125 -6.87 -5.38 2.29
C GLY A 125 -5.61 -4.87 2.98
N ASP A 126 -5.76 -3.88 3.85
CA ASP A 126 -4.66 -3.19 4.55
C ASP A 126 -4.04 -3.97 5.70
N GLY A 127 -4.63 -5.06 6.07
CA GLY A 127 -4.15 -5.96 7.11
C GLY A 127 -4.51 -7.39 6.78
N TRP A 128 -3.75 -8.33 7.28
CA TRP A 128 -4.12 -9.71 7.13
C TRP A 128 -4.93 -10.20 8.33
N ARG A 129 -5.97 -11.00 8.07
CA ARG A 129 -6.76 -11.66 9.09
C ARG A 129 -6.72 -13.15 8.82
N TYR A 130 -6.57 -13.91 9.88
CA TYR A 130 -6.90 -15.32 9.84
C TYR A 130 -8.41 -15.46 9.96
N LEU A 131 -9.01 -16.23 9.07
CA LEU A 131 -10.33 -16.76 9.30
C LEU A 131 -10.20 -18.20 9.77
N ASN A 132 -10.71 -18.45 10.96
CA ASN A 132 -10.81 -19.80 11.49
C ASN A 132 -11.75 -20.64 10.64
N GLN A 133 -11.71 -21.96 10.80
CA GLN A 133 -12.62 -22.86 10.08
C GLN A 133 -14.11 -22.57 10.34
N ASP A 134 -14.45 -21.98 11.49
CA ASP A 134 -15.80 -21.53 11.81
C ASP A 134 -16.14 -20.12 11.28
N VAL A 135 -15.30 -19.58 10.41
CA VAL A 135 -15.36 -18.23 9.83
C VAL A 135 -15.33 -17.08 10.85
N SER A 136 -15.00 -17.38 12.09
CA SER A 136 -14.69 -16.35 13.09
C SER A 136 -13.31 -15.74 12.77
N SER A 137 -13.19 -14.41 12.88
CA SER A 137 -11.90 -13.76 12.69
C SER A 137 -11.00 -13.97 13.88
N ALA A 138 -9.85 -14.60 13.69
CA ALA A 138 -8.78 -14.67 14.68
C ALA A 138 -7.72 -13.60 14.36
N GLY A 139 -7.66 -12.60 15.19
CA GLY A 139 -6.63 -11.57 15.17
C GLY A 139 -6.65 -10.66 13.95
N ALA A 140 -6.61 -9.36 14.17
CA ALA A 140 -6.18 -8.44 13.14
C ALA A 140 -4.64 -8.53 13.08
N GLY A 141 -4.09 -8.86 11.94
CA GLY A 141 -2.67 -8.70 11.73
C GLY A 141 -2.33 -7.22 11.69
N SER A 142 -1.20 -6.88 12.25
CA SER A 142 -0.58 -5.60 11.96
C SER A 142 0.13 -5.68 10.61
N SER A 143 0.43 -4.53 10.02
CA SER A 143 1.30 -4.45 8.85
C SER A 143 2.79 -4.74 9.18
N LEU A 144 3.10 -5.32 10.31
CA LEU A 144 4.45 -5.76 10.68
C LEU A 144 4.83 -7.08 10.00
N TYR A 145 5.03 -7.00 8.70
CA TYR A 145 5.38 -8.15 7.87
C TYR A 145 6.70 -8.75 8.25
N TRP A 146 7.65 -7.91 8.63
CA TRP A 146 9.00 -8.30 8.93
C TRP A 146 9.16 -8.99 10.28
N THR A 147 8.24 -8.77 11.21
CA THR A 147 8.28 -9.37 12.54
C THR A 147 7.19 -10.41 12.80
N SER A 148 6.14 -10.42 11.99
CA SER A 148 5.04 -11.38 12.12
C SER A 148 5.42 -12.72 11.50
N ARG A 149 5.11 -13.80 12.19
CA ARG A 149 5.35 -15.17 11.72
C ARG A 149 4.17 -15.68 10.92
N ILE A 150 4.44 -16.48 9.92
CA ILE A 150 3.41 -17.24 9.20
C ILE A 150 2.81 -18.26 10.18
N SER A 151 1.48 -18.30 10.25
CA SER A 151 0.72 -19.29 10.97
C SER A 151 -0.07 -20.13 9.97
N ASP A 152 -0.12 -21.43 10.15
CA ASP A 152 -0.95 -22.33 9.34
C ASP A 152 -2.44 -22.29 9.76
N GLY A 153 -2.80 -21.43 10.71
CA GLY A 153 -4.15 -21.29 11.24
C GLY A 153 -4.69 -22.53 11.98
N ARG A 154 -3.94 -23.61 12.01
CA ARG A 154 -4.36 -24.91 12.56
C ARG A 154 -3.75 -25.25 13.91
N SER A 155 -2.71 -24.57 14.30
CA SER A 155 -2.02 -24.83 15.55
C SER A 155 -1.73 -23.53 16.29
N SER A 156 -2.04 -23.51 17.56
CA SER A 156 -1.64 -22.42 18.47
C SER A 156 -0.12 -22.46 18.77
N SER A 157 0.59 -23.48 18.30
CA SER A 157 2.03 -23.57 18.42
C SER A 157 2.68 -22.96 17.19
N VAL A 158 3.45 -21.92 17.42
CA VAL A 158 4.29 -21.22 16.43
C VAL A 158 5.46 -22.13 15.99
N ALA A 159 5.18 -23.40 15.64
CA ALA A 159 6.21 -24.37 15.33
C ALA A 159 6.81 -24.20 13.93
N ASN A 160 6.10 -23.53 13.02
CA ASN A 160 6.62 -23.16 11.71
C ASN A 160 6.89 -21.66 11.66
N ALA A 161 8.05 -21.31 12.09
CA ALA A 161 8.53 -19.96 12.25
C ALA A 161 9.02 -19.34 10.93
N GLY A 162 8.28 -19.47 9.85
CA GLY A 162 8.48 -18.66 8.67
C GLY A 162 7.96 -17.22 8.91
N PHE A 163 8.60 -16.23 8.31
CA PHE A 163 8.09 -14.87 8.33
C PHE A 163 7.16 -14.61 7.14
N ASN A 164 6.42 -13.51 7.15
CA ASN A 164 5.40 -13.25 6.15
C ASN A 164 5.95 -13.04 4.75
N LEU A 165 7.11 -12.40 4.65
CA LEU A 165 7.75 -12.11 3.38
C LEU A 165 8.71 -13.23 3.02
N VAL A 166 8.39 -13.95 1.96
CA VAL A 166 9.22 -15.04 1.44
C VAL A 166 9.44 -14.86 -0.06
N THR A 167 10.62 -15.22 -0.52
CA THR A 167 10.93 -15.31 -1.96
C THR A 167 10.27 -16.55 -2.57
N SER A 168 10.23 -16.62 -3.89
CA SER A 168 9.82 -17.83 -4.63
C SER A 168 10.60 -19.07 -4.20
N GLY A 169 11.83 -18.92 -3.72
CA GLY A 169 12.66 -20.00 -3.15
C GLY A 169 12.38 -20.31 -1.68
N GLY A 170 11.34 -19.73 -1.06
CA GLY A 170 10.93 -19.98 0.32
C GLY A 170 11.85 -19.37 1.38
N ARG A 171 12.73 -18.43 1.01
CA ARG A 171 13.59 -17.70 1.96
C ARG A 171 12.92 -16.40 2.38
N ASN A 172 13.16 -15.97 3.62
CA ASN A 172 12.64 -14.71 4.10
C ASN A 172 13.25 -13.52 3.34
N VAL A 173 12.44 -12.51 3.11
CA VAL A 173 12.83 -11.26 2.47
C VAL A 173 13.30 -10.29 3.54
N PRO A 174 14.46 -9.67 3.37
CA PRO A 174 14.92 -8.59 4.25
C PRO A 174 14.00 -7.38 4.20
N ALA A 175 13.98 -6.61 5.28
CA ALA A 175 13.22 -5.38 5.34
C ALA A 175 13.71 -4.32 4.33
N PRO A 176 12.84 -3.43 3.82
CA PRO A 176 13.18 -2.48 2.77
C PRO A 176 14.32 -1.51 3.09
N TRP A 177 14.56 -1.21 4.35
CA TRP A 177 15.66 -0.31 4.75
C TRP A 177 17.04 -0.96 4.71
N VAL A 178 17.12 -2.30 4.65
CA VAL A 178 18.36 -3.05 4.79
C VAL A 178 19.44 -2.68 3.75
N PRO A 179 19.19 -2.63 2.44
CA PRO A 179 20.22 -2.23 1.48
C PRO A 179 20.80 -0.84 1.77
N PHE A 180 19.97 0.08 2.21
CA PHE A 180 20.39 1.45 2.55
C PHE A 180 21.22 1.50 3.82
N THR A 181 20.79 0.84 4.89
CA THR A 181 21.54 0.82 6.15
C THR A 181 22.87 0.08 6.01
N ARG A 182 22.95 -0.93 5.16
CA ARG A 182 24.21 -1.56 4.76
C ARG A 182 25.13 -0.64 3.97
N ALA A 183 24.57 0.24 3.14
CA ALA A 183 25.31 1.27 2.43
C ALA A 183 25.75 2.46 3.32
N GLY A 184 25.42 2.40 4.60
CA GLY A 184 25.78 3.44 5.57
C GLY A 184 24.76 4.58 5.70
N CYS A 185 23.56 4.41 5.14
CA CYS A 185 22.50 5.42 5.17
C CYS A 185 21.50 5.13 6.28
N ASP A 186 21.24 6.11 7.14
CA ASP A 186 20.11 6.06 8.04
C ASP A 186 18.80 6.21 7.23
N VAL A 187 17.77 5.46 7.61
CA VAL A 187 16.48 5.42 6.90
C VAL A 187 15.37 5.84 7.84
N GLY A 188 14.68 6.92 7.50
CA GLY A 188 13.52 7.41 8.23
C GLY A 188 12.20 7.02 7.60
N ALA A 189 11.20 6.86 8.42
CA ALA A 189 9.83 6.62 7.96
C ALA A 189 8.83 7.46 8.76
N ALA A 190 7.87 8.06 8.04
CA ALA A 190 6.81 8.85 8.60
C ALA A 190 5.47 8.43 8.01
N GLY A 191 4.62 7.82 8.83
CA GLY A 191 3.37 7.23 8.39
C GLY A 191 3.60 5.92 7.62
N GLY A 192 2.52 5.34 7.18
CA GLY A 192 2.51 4.24 6.25
C GLY A 192 2.09 2.89 6.81
N PRO A 193 1.28 2.18 6.02
CA PRO A 193 0.79 0.86 6.39
C PRO A 193 1.86 -0.23 6.21
N ALA A 194 2.99 0.05 5.60
CA ALA A 194 3.91 -0.96 5.08
C ALA A 194 4.97 -1.46 6.08
N GLY A 195 4.74 -1.35 7.38
CA GLY A 195 5.63 -1.94 8.38
C GLY A 195 7.02 -1.33 8.49
N LEU A 196 7.28 -0.22 7.85
CA LEU A 196 8.52 0.58 8.03
C LEU A 196 8.57 1.26 9.39
N VAL A 197 7.44 1.32 10.06
CA VAL A 197 7.26 1.94 11.37
C VAL A 197 6.73 0.93 12.36
N LEU A 198 6.88 1.21 13.65
CA LEU A 198 6.25 0.40 14.68
C LEU A 198 4.74 0.65 14.68
N GLU A 199 3.96 -0.41 14.59
CA GLU A 199 2.52 -0.34 14.81
C GLU A 199 2.20 -0.48 16.30
N ASN A 200 1.11 0.15 16.71
CA ASN A 200 0.77 0.26 18.12
C ASN A 200 0.10 -1.02 18.66
N THR A 201 0.51 -2.18 18.18
CA THR A 201 0.06 -3.46 18.73
C THR A 201 0.89 -3.82 19.94
N THR A 202 0.27 -4.46 20.93
CA THR A 202 0.98 -4.89 22.13
C THR A 202 2.13 -5.85 21.82
N SER A 203 1.95 -6.73 20.85
CA SER A 203 2.98 -7.70 20.44
C SER A 203 4.23 -7.01 19.87
N ASP A 204 4.04 -5.99 19.07
CA ASP A 204 5.12 -5.26 18.41
C ASP A 204 5.92 -4.43 19.41
N LEU A 205 5.20 -3.73 20.27
CA LEU A 205 5.81 -2.96 21.36
C LEU A 205 6.57 -3.87 22.33
N GLU A 206 6.03 -5.04 22.66
CA GLU A 206 6.71 -6.03 23.50
C GLU A 206 7.95 -6.61 22.80
N ALA A 207 7.91 -6.78 21.47
CA ALA A 207 9.06 -7.25 20.70
C ALA A 207 10.21 -6.23 20.68
N VAL A 208 9.89 -4.94 20.57
CA VAL A 208 10.88 -3.85 20.49
C VAL A 208 11.38 -3.41 21.88
N PHE A 209 10.46 -3.14 22.81
CA PHE A 209 10.78 -2.53 24.11
C PHE A 209 10.85 -3.53 25.26
N GLY A 210 10.39 -4.74 25.06
CA GLY A 210 10.31 -5.78 26.07
C GLY A 210 8.95 -5.82 26.81
N ARG A 211 8.55 -7.01 27.18
CA ARG A 211 7.31 -7.24 27.95
C ARG A 211 7.35 -6.48 29.27
N GLY A 212 6.30 -5.72 29.55
CA GLY A 212 6.19 -4.93 30.78
C GLY A 212 7.04 -3.67 30.81
N SER A 213 7.60 -3.25 29.70
CA SER A 213 8.31 -1.97 29.60
C SER A 213 7.40 -0.78 29.85
N LYS A 214 8.01 0.37 30.16
CA LYS A 214 7.29 1.63 30.32
C LYS A 214 6.57 2.03 29.03
N GLU A 215 7.19 1.80 27.89
CA GLU A 215 6.67 2.10 26.55
C GLU A 215 5.40 1.30 26.26
N VAL A 216 5.36 0.02 26.60
CA VAL A 216 4.16 -0.82 26.46
C VAL A 216 3.03 -0.31 27.37
N GLY A 217 3.35 0.12 28.59
CA GLY A 217 2.39 0.72 29.51
C GLY A 217 1.81 2.04 28.98
N GLU A 218 2.66 2.92 28.46
CA GLU A 218 2.28 4.20 27.86
C GLU A 218 1.40 3.98 26.60
N ALA A 219 1.80 3.10 25.70
CA ALA A 219 1.03 2.81 24.51
C ALA A 219 -0.38 2.26 24.80
N ARG A 220 -0.52 1.44 25.84
CA ARG A 220 -1.84 0.96 26.31
C ARG A 220 -2.70 2.11 26.84
N ALA A 221 -2.09 3.04 27.60
CA ALA A 221 -2.80 4.21 28.10
C ALA A 221 -3.19 5.15 26.96
N ASP A 222 -2.32 5.37 25.98
CA ASP A 222 -2.57 6.18 24.79
C ASP A 222 -3.68 5.58 23.92
N ALA A 223 -3.68 4.26 23.71
CA ALA A 223 -4.73 3.58 22.96
C ALA A 223 -6.12 3.76 23.62
N ALA A 224 -6.17 3.80 24.94
CA ALA A 224 -7.43 4.01 25.68
C ALA A 224 -8.02 5.42 25.47
N VAL A 225 -7.20 6.41 25.08
CA VAL A 225 -7.61 7.79 24.79
C VAL A 225 -7.48 8.15 23.31
N GLY A 226 -7.26 7.14 22.44
CA GLY A 226 -7.19 7.34 20.98
C GLY A 226 -5.92 8.03 20.50
N THR A 227 -4.82 7.96 21.24
CA THR A 227 -3.51 8.49 20.85
C THR A 227 -2.51 7.37 20.58
N ALA A 228 -1.43 7.68 19.89
CA ALA A 228 -0.46 6.70 19.42
C ALA A 228 0.99 7.24 19.56
N ALA A 229 1.61 7.03 20.74
CA ALA A 229 2.92 7.58 21.05
C ALA A 229 4.07 6.99 20.22
N PHE A 230 3.91 5.75 19.75
CA PHE A 230 4.98 5.01 19.06
C PHE A 230 4.65 4.69 17.61
N LEU A 231 3.41 4.86 17.22
CA LEU A 231 2.90 4.56 15.89
C LEU A 231 3.42 5.56 14.85
N GLY A 232 3.78 5.06 13.67
CA GLY A 232 3.93 5.89 12.49
C GLY A 232 5.27 6.56 12.27
N LEU A 233 6.22 6.44 13.19
CA LEU A 233 7.53 7.08 13.09
C LEU A 233 8.66 6.11 13.43
N ALA A 234 9.66 6.01 12.55
CA ALA A 234 10.89 5.24 12.80
C ALA A 234 12.11 5.87 12.15
N ILE A 235 13.30 5.60 12.71
CA ILE A 235 14.59 5.78 12.04
C ILE A 235 15.37 4.47 12.22
N HIS A 236 15.64 3.78 11.11
CA HIS A 236 16.52 2.62 11.07
C HIS A 236 17.93 3.09 10.77
N CYS A 237 18.85 2.86 11.71
CA CYS A 237 20.19 3.41 11.62
C CYS A 237 21.18 2.45 10.97
N ALA A 238 22.06 2.99 10.16
CA ALA A 238 23.24 2.28 9.70
C ALA A 238 24.12 1.87 10.89
N ARG A 239 24.83 0.74 10.75
CA ARG A 239 25.63 0.19 11.84
C ARG A 239 26.59 1.18 12.52
N PRO A 240 27.34 2.05 11.79
CA PRO A 240 28.23 3.03 12.39
C PRO A 240 27.52 4.27 12.91
N SER A 241 26.22 4.41 12.72
CA SER A 241 25.48 5.61 13.12
C SER A 241 25.29 5.67 14.63
N LEU A 242 25.66 6.80 15.22
CA LEU A 242 25.44 7.09 16.64
C LEU A 242 24.02 7.61 16.93
N ALA A 243 23.25 7.90 15.89
CA ALA A 243 21.89 8.44 16.00
C ALA A 243 20.96 7.50 16.78
N CYS A 244 21.11 6.19 16.60
CA CYS A 244 20.32 5.16 17.30
C CYS A 244 21.12 4.53 18.47
N SER A 245 21.96 5.27 19.16
CA SER A 245 22.63 4.74 20.34
C SER A 245 21.63 4.43 21.47
N ALA A 246 21.94 3.47 22.31
CA ALA A 246 21.08 3.08 23.43
C ALA A 246 20.81 4.25 24.40
N SER A 247 21.78 5.18 24.56
CA SER A 247 21.63 6.39 25.37
C SER A 247 20.61 7.39 24.81
N LEU A 248 20.33 7.32 23.50
CA LEU A 248 19.31 8.10 22.82
C LEU A 248 17.98 7.36 22.66
N GLY A 249 17.83 6.18 23.27
CA GLY A 249 16.62 5.37 23.20
C GLY A 249 16.61 4.37 22.05
N GLY A 250 17.74 4.20 21.36
CA GLY A 250 17.88 3.20 20.30
C GLY A 250 17.66 1.79 20.82
N ARG A 251 16.95 1.00 20.02
CA ARG A 251 16.65 -0.41 20.26
C ARG A 251 17.26 -1.25 19.15
N PRO A 252 17.69 -2.49 19.45
CA PRO A 252 18.11 -3.41 18.41
C PRO A 252 17.03 -3.57 17.37
N ASP A 253 17.38 -3.36 16.12
CA ASP A 253 16.51 -3.58 14.98
C ASP A 253 16.51 -5.07 14.67
N ARG A 254 15.61 -5.78 15.32
CA ARG A 254 15.52 -7.24 15.23
C ARG A 254 14.70 -7.61 14.00
N LEU A 255 15.41 -8.00 12.96
CA LEU A 255 14.80 -8.51 11.76
C LEU A 255 14.92 -10.02 11.69
N PRO A 256 13.92 -10.69 11.09
CA PRO A 256 13.99 -12.12 10.86
C PRO A 256 14.98 -12.43 9.74
N ASP A 257 15.73 -13.49 9.93
CA ASP A 257 16.51 -14.26 8.93
C ASP A 257 17.13 -13.45 7.79
N GLU A 258 17.75 -12.35 8.13
CA GLU A 258 18.44 -11.59 7.13
C GLU A 258 19.71 -12.31 6.66
N PRO A 259 19.87 -12.60 5.35
CA PRO A 259 21.10 -13.18 4.83
C PRO A 259 22.32 -12.31 5.15
N GLY A 260 23.29 -12.88 5.83
CA GLY A 260 24.51 -12.18 6.26
C GLY A 260 24.40 -11.45 7.60
N GLY A 261 23.29 -11.64 8.31
CA GLY A 261 23.05 -11.10 9.65
C GLY A 261 22.77 -9.60 9.67
N TYR A 262 21.82 -9.19 10.50
CA TYR A 262 21.51 -7.79 10.77
C TYR A 262 21.87 -7.40 12.20
N ASP A 263 22.80 -8.15 12.79
CA ASP A 263 23.25 -7.92 14.15
C ASP A 263 24.03 -6.61 14.28
N GLY A 264 23.70 -5.85 15.29
CA GLY A 264 24.37 -4.58 15.62
C GLY A 264 23.81 -3.35 14.92
N TYR A 265 22.68 -3.48 14.21
CA TYR A 265 21.88 -2.35 13.78
C TYR A 265 20.86 -1.99 14.85
N ASN A 266 20.52 -0.71 14.94
CA ASN A 266 19.54 -0.18 15.87
C ASN A 266 18.54 0.70 15.15
N ALA A 267 17.38 0.89 15.80
CA ALA A 267 16.35 1.83 15.34
C ALA A 267 15.83 2.70 16.48
N LEU A 268 15.30 3.87 16.14
CA LEU A 268 14.46 4.69 16.99
C LEU A 268 13.00 4.51 16.58
N TYR A 269 12.12 4.35 17.54
CA TYR A 269 10.70 4.17 17.28
C TYR A 269 9.87 5.20 18.06
N GLY A 270 8.97 5.89 17.34
CA GLY A 270 8.04 6.84 17.93
C GLY A 270 8.61 8.22 18.18
N GLN A 271 7.71 9.20 18.22
CA GLN A 271 8.02 10.62 18.32
C GLN A 271 9.01 10.94 19.46
N ARG A 272 8.77 10.38 20.62
CA ARG A 272 9.58 10.61 21.82
C ARG A 272 11.08 10.43 21.61
N TYR A 273 11.46 9.44 20.80
CA TYR A 273 12.86 9.09 20.55
C TYR A 273 13.38 9.72 19.26
N LEU A 274 12.50 10.05 18.33
CA LEU A 274 12.86 10.69 17.07
C LEU A 274 13.05 12.19 17.21
N ASP A 275 12.12 12.91 17.85
CA ASP A 275 12.13 14.37 17.90
C ASP A 275 13.45 14.97 18.39
N PRO A 276 14.09 14.46 19.46
CA PRO A 276 15.40 14.97 19.87
C PRO A 276 16.50 14.81 18.82
N ARG A 277 16.33 13.84 17.89
CA ARG A 277 17.28 13.58 16.81
C ARG A 277 17.07 14.50 15.62
N ILE A 278 15.83 14.78 15.26
CA ILE A 278 15.47 15.54 14.04
C ILE A 278 15.06 17.00 14.35
N ALA A 279 14.98 17.38 15.62
CA ALA A 279 14.75 18.74 16.08
C ALA A 279 15.58 19.08 17.33
N PRO A 280 16.94 19.01 17.25
CA PRO A 280 17.81 19.09 18.43
C PRO A 280 17.79 20.45 19.14
N SER A 281 17.34 21.50 18.47
CA SER A 281 17.32 22.87 19.01
C SER A 281 15.97 23.36 19.49
N GLY A 282 14.90 22.52 19.42
CA GLY A 282 13.56 22.97 19.75
C GLY A 282 12.48 21.92 19.58
N HIS A 283 11.27 22.38 19.38
CA HIS A 283 10.13 21.53 19.03
C HIS A 283 10.08 21.30 17.53
N LEU A 284 9.75 20.07 17.13
CA LEU A 284 9.42 19.79 15.73
C LEU A 284 8.18 20.60 15.35
N THR A 285 8.17 21.15 14.16
CA THR A 285 7.01 21.86 13.59
C THR A 285 6.57 21.23 12.30
N ASP A 286 5.27 21.34 12.02
CA ASP A 286 4.75 21.06 10.67
C ASP A 286 5.25 22.11 9.66
N LEU A 287 4.85 21.99 8.41
CA LEU A 287 5.26 22.94 7.36
C LEU A 287 4.62 24.32 7.48
N GLU A 288 3.58 24.48 8.31
CA GLU A 288 2.99 25.78 8.67
C GLU A 288 3.67 26.41 9.89
N GLY A 289 4.66 25.75 10.49
CA GLY A 289 5.36 26.24 11.69
C GLY A 289 4.61 25.99 13.00
N ARG A 290 3.55 25.17 12.99
CA ARG A 290 2.85 24.78 14.22
C ARG A 290 3.63 23.71 14.96
N PRO A 291 3.82 23.83 16.29
CA PRO A 291 4.50 22.80 17.06
C PRO A 291 3.76 21.45 16.97
N LEU A 292 4.52 20.38 16.83
CA LEU A 292 4.04 19.01 16.86
C LEU A 292 4.32 18.41 18.24
N ASP A 293 3.45 18.68 19.19
CA ASP A 293 3.59 18.16 20.55
C ASP A 293 3.37 16.65 20.65
N ARG A 294 2.58 16.10 19.72
CA ARG A 294 2.30 14.66 19.56
C ARG A 294 2.12 14.30 18.10
N PHE A 295 2.53 13.08 17.77
CA PHE A 295 2.19 12.50 16.47
C PHE A 295 0.69 12.14 16.45
N PRO A 296 -0.06 12.64 15.47
CA PRO A 296 -1.52 12.51 15.49
C PRO A 296 -2.04 11.11 15.12
N GLY A 297 -1.16 10.20 14.70
CA GLY A 297 -1.55 8.90 14.14
C GLY A 297 -1.92 8.97 12.65
N PHE A 298 -2.02 7.83 12.00
CA PHE A 298 -2.22 7.74 10.53
C PHE A 298 -3.48 8.47 10.05
N GLY A 299 -4.62 8.22 10.66
CA GLY A 299 -5.90 8.76 10.22
C GLY A 299 -6.10 10.26 10.45
N ALA A 300 -5.16 10.93 11.13
CA ALA A 300 -5.22 12.36 11.40
C ALA A 300 -3.98 13.13 10.87
N MET A 301 -3.12 12.45 10.12
CA MET A 301 -1.97 13.11 9.49
C MET A 301 -2.42 14.01 8.37
N THR A 302 -2.08 15.29 8.49
CA THR A 302 -2.16 16.19 7.36
C THR A 302 -0.88 16.09 6.53
N PRO A 303 -0.89 16.45 5.23
CA PRO A 303 0.32 16.45 4.41
C PRO A 303 1.42 17.35 5.00
N SER A 304 1.05 18.43 5.67
CA SER A 304 1.97 19.32 6.37
C SER A 304 2.75 18.62 7.48
N VAL A 305 2.11 17.68 8.19
CA VAL A 305 2.75 16.89 9.25
C VAL A 305 3.68 15.84 8.65
N SER A 306 3.18 15.00 7.72
CA SER A 306 3.98 13.93 7.09
C SER A 306 5.22 14.47 6.41
N LEU A 307 5.05 15.49 5.57
CA LEU A 307 6.15 16.14 4.86
C LEU A 307 7.05 16.96 5.80
N GLY A 308 6.50 17.47 6.93
CA GLY A 308 7.26 18.12 7.97
C GLY A 308 8.27 17.19 8.65
N TYR A 309 7.85 15.96 8.97
CA TYR A 309 8.74 14.91 9.47
C TYR A 309 9.78 14.50 8.43
N ALA A 310 9.36 14.25 7.19
CA ALA A 310 10.30 13.89 6.12
C ALA A 310 11.38 14.97 5.91
N ALA A 311 10.99 16.26 5.88
CA ALA A 311 11.94 17.36 5.77
C ALA A 311 12.91 17.42 6.97
N ALA A 312 12.39 17.31 8.19
CA ALA A 312 13.22 17.34 9.38
C ALA A 312 14.23 16.17 9.42
N MET A 313 13.83 14.97 8.99
CA MET A 313 14.72 13.82 8.86
C MET A 313 15.85 14.11 7.86
N GLN A 314 15.51 14.60 6.66
CA GLN A 314 16.46 14.94 5.62
C GLN A 314 17.47 16.00 6.08
N GLU A 315 17.00 17.08 6.71
CA GLU A 315 17.82 18.18 7.22
C GLU A 315 18.78 17.75 8.34
N HIS A 316 18.44 16.70 9.09
CA HIS A 316 19.21 16.25 10.26
C HIS A 316 19.93 14.92 10.05
N GLY A 317 20.32 14.62 8.82
CA GLY A 317 21.23 13.53 8.49
C GLY A 317 20.58 12.13 8.44
N VAL A 318 19.31 12.08 8.10
CA VAL A 318 18.61 10.86 7.71
C VAL A 318 18.34 10.95 6.19
N PRO A 319 19.29 10.53 5.35
CA PRO A 319 19.30 10.85 3.93
C PRO A 319 18.26 10.06 3.12
N VAL A 320 17.71 8.99 3.66
CA VAL A 320 16.67 8.18 3.01
C VAL A 320 15.40 8.30 3.83
N THR A 321 14.31 8.77 3.23
CA THR A 321 13.03 8.90 3.92
C THR A 321 11.89 8.31 3.10
N PHE A 322 11.01 7.61 3.80
CA PHE A 322 9.75 7.09 3.30
C PHE A 322 8.62 7.81 4.01
N ALA A 323 7.73 8.44 3.28
CA ALA A 323 6.56 9.09 3.86
C ALA A 323 5.28 8.66 3.16
N TYR A 324 4.27 8.38 3.96
CA TYR A 324 2.94 8.08 3.49
C TYR A 324 2.05 9.32 3.63
N LEU A 325 1.24 9.58 2.63
CA LEU A 325 0.33 10.70 2.57
C LEU A 325 -1.09 10.15 2.50
N SER A 326 -1.89 10.49 3.50
CA SER A 326 -3.27 10.02 3.62
C SER A 326 -4.13 10.45 2.43
N ASP A 327 -5.29 9.78 2.28
CA ASP A 327 -6.25 10.04 1.22
C ASP A 327 -6.72 11.51 1.23
N PRO A 328 -6.51 12.27 0.14
CA PRO A 328 -6.95 13.65 0.06
C PRO A 328 -8.47 13.82 -0.08
N HIS A 329 -9.20 12.76 -0.39
CA HIS A 329 -10.67 12.81 -0.52
C HIS A 329 -11.39 12.72 0.80
N TYR A 330 -10.67 12.40 1.88
CA TYR A 330 -11.22 12.21 3.21
C TYR A 330 -10.65 13.22 4.21
N SER A 331 -11.50 13.70 5.09
CA SER A 331 -11.11 14.48 6.25
C SER A 331 -11.75 13.92 7.51
N ALA A 332 -10.94 13.61 8.52
CA ALA A 332 -11.43 13.13 9.81
C ALA A 332 -12.44 14.06 10.48
N ALA A 333 -12.37 15.37 10.19
CA ALA A 333 -13.25 16.38 10.76
C ALA A 333 -14.57 16.53 9.99
N ARG A 334 -14.61 16.22 8.68
CA ARG A 334 -15.73 16.57 7.79
C ARG A 334 -16.26 15.39 6.97
N GLY A 335 -15.60 14.21 7.03
CA GLY A 335 -15.93 13.06 6.18
C GLY A 335 -15.32 13.14 4.80
N ALA A 336 -15.89 12.41 3.85
CA ALA A 336 -15.40 12.32 2.48
C ALA A 336 -16.10 13.32 1.55
N TYR A 337 -15.41 13.72 0.48
CA TYR A 337 -15.88 14.67 -0.52
C TYR A 337 -16.00 14.03 -1.89
N GLY A 338 -16.97 14.46 -2.70
CA GLY A 338 -17.04 14.12 -4.11
C GLY A 338 -16.22 15.07 -4.99
N PRO A 339 -15.82 14.64 -6.20
CA PRO A 339 -15.05 15.45 -7.14
C PRO A 339 -15.69 16.81 -7.41
N GLY A 340 -14.92 17.89 -7.30
CA GLY A 340 -15.37 19.26 -7.53
C GLY A 340 -16.22 19.88 -6.42
N GLU A 341 -16.47 19.19 -5.30
CA GLU A 341 -17.05 19.83 -4.12
C GLU A 341 -16.04 20.79 -3.48
N PRO A 342 -16.49 21.87 -2.82
CA PRO A 342 -15.58 22.86 -2.23
C PRO A 342 -14.55 22.26 -1.28
N GLY A 343 -14.96 21.27 -0.48
CA GLY A 343 -14.07 20.58 0.45
C GLY A 343 -13.01 19.74 -0.25
N TYR A 344 -13.36 19.06 -1.34
CA TYR A 344 -12.44 18.31 -2.19
C TYR A 344 -11.36 19.23 -2.79
N VAL A 345 -11.79 20.29 -3.48
CA VAL A 345 -10.86 21.25 -4.11
C VAL A 345 -9.94 21.89 -3.07
N GLN A 346 -10.48 22.28 -1.92
CA GLN A 346 -9.71 22.86 -0.83
C GLN A 346 -8.65 21.89 -0.31
N GLN A 347 -8.99 20.62 -0.15
CA GLN A 347 -8.09 19.59 0.36
C GLN A 347 -6.91 19.38 -0.60
N LEU A 348 -7.17 19.22 -1.90
CA LEU A 348 -6.11 19.08 -2.91
C LEU A 348 -5.19 20.31 -2.96
N GLN A 349 -5.74 21.51 -2.84
CA GLN A 349 -4.95 22.74 -2.74
C GLN A 349 -4.10 22.79 -1.46
N ASP A 350 -4.59 22.23 -0.35
CA ASP A 350 -3.82 22.14 0.89
C ASP A 350 -2.63 21.18 0.73
N TYR A 351 -2.83 20.05 0.03
CA TYR A 351 -1.76 19.13 -0.33
C TYR A 351 -0.72 19.78 -1.25
N ASP A 352 -1.16 20.46 -2.30
CA ASP A 352 -0.25 21.15 -3.23
C ASP A 352 0.56 22.26 -2.54
N ARG A 353 -0.06 23.02 -1.64
CA ARG A 353 0.65 24.03 -0.83
C ARG A 353 1.65 23.40 0.14
N ALA A 354 1.28 22.31 0.79
CA ALA A 354 2.19 21.59 1.69
C ALA A 354 3.39 21.06 0.91
N PHE A 355 3.17 20.50 -0.27
CA PHE A 355 4.23 20.01 -1.14
C PHE A 355 5.19 21.15 -1.58
N ALA A 356 4.65 22.28 -2.00
CA ALA A 356 5.46 23.45 -2.36
C ALA A 356 6.34 23.91 -1.19
N ARG A 357 5.78 24.01 0.02
CA ARG A 357 6.54 24.36 1.22
C ARG A 357 7.60 23.34 1.59
N PHE A 358 7.29 22.06 1.37
CA PHE A 358 8.25 20.97 1.57
C PHE A 358 9.46 21.13 0.66
N LEU A 359 9.26 21.31 -0.64
CA LEU A 359 10.34 21.54 -1.60
C LEU A 359 11.15 22.80 -1.27
N ASP A 360 10.46 23.91 -0.95
CA ASP A 360 11.11 25.15 -0.55
C ASP A 360 11.95 24.99 0.73
N ARG A 361 11.48 24.18 1.67
CA ARG A 361 12.21 23.89 2.90
C ARG A 361 13.46 23.07 2.61
N LEU A 362 13.34 21.98 1.84
CA LEU A 362 14.47 21.16 1.42
C LEU A 362 15.52 21.97 0.65
N LYS A 363 15.07 22.81 -0.28
CA LYS A 363 15.94 23.66 -1.10
C LYS A 363 16.77 24.63 -0.25
N ARG A 364 16.22 25.19 0.83
CA ARG A 364 17.00 26.01 1.77
C ARG A 364 18.09 25.23 2.47
N GLY A 365 17.93 23.92 2.65
CA GLY A 365 18.92 23.00 3.18
C GLY A 365 19.91 22.48 2.11
N GLY A 366 19.82 22.92 0.86
CA GLY A 366 20.65 22.43 -0.25
C GLY A 366 20.22 21.05 -0.75
N ILE A 367 18.98 20.64 -0.48
CA ILE A 367 18.40 19.37 -0.88
C ILE A 367 17.43 19.64 -2.03
N GLY A 368 17.73 19.15 -3.22
CA GLY A 368 16.97 19.44 -4.42
C GLY A 368 17.07 18.34 -5.49
N PRO A 369 16.42 18.51 -6.64
CA PRO A 369 16.41 17.49 -7.69
C PRO A 369 17.78 17.24 -8.33
N GLU A 370 18.79 18.06 -8.01
CA GLU A 370 20.17 17.88 -8.46
C GLU A 370 20.95 16.84 -7.63
N ASN A 371 20.53 16.56 -6.40
CA ASN A 371 21.20 15.62 -5.48
C ASN A 371 20.23 14.67 -4.77
N THR A 372 18.94 14.74 -5.08
CA THR A 372 17.89 13.98 -4.42
C THR A 372 17.09 13.17 -5.42
N LEU A 373 16.95 11.88 -5.16
CA LEU A 373 16.01 11.04 -5.88
C LEU A 373 14.65 11.11 -5.19
N PHE A 374 13.67 11.66 -5.89
CA PHE A 374 12.26 11.63 -5.50
C PHE A 374 11.57 10.48 -6.22
N VAL A 375 10.91 9.63 -5.45
CA VAL A 375 10.01 8.59 -5.94
C VAL A 375 8.63 8.90 -5.36
N VAL A 376 7.66 9.12 -6.20
CA VAL A 376 6.31 9.52 -5.79
C VAL A 376 5.30 8.62 -6.49
N SER A 377 4.45 7.95 -5.74
CA SER A 377 3.44 7.05 -6.28
C SER A 377 2.12 7.17 -5.55
N ALA A 378 1.04 6.69 -6.15
CA ALA A 378 -0.19 6.36 -5.47
C ALA A 378 -0.27 4.86 -5.24
N SER A 379 -0.70 4.41 -4.05
CA SER A 379 -0.86 2.98 -3.74
C SER A 379 -2.15 2.40 -4.31
N GLU A 380 -3.17 3.24 -4.46
CA GLU A 380 -4.46 2.82 -5.00
C GLU A 380 -5.12 3.95 -5.80
N SER A 381 -6.18 3.62 -6.53
CA SER A 381 -7.04 4.56 -7.24
C SER A 381 -8.50 4.14 -7.08
N ALA A 382 -9.04 4.33 -5.87
CA ALA A 382 -10.44 4.09 -5.59
C ALA A 382 -11.31 5.13 -6.31
N ARG A 383 -12.31 4.68 -7.06
CA ARG A 383 -13.16 5.54 -7.90
C ARG A 383 -14.34 6.09 -7.14
N PHE A 384 -14.70 7.34 -7.49
CA PHE A 384 -15.89 7.99 -6.96
C PHE A 384 -17.18 7.24 -7.36
N VAL A 385 -18.07 7.09 -6.39
CA VAL A 385 -19.40 6.46 -6.52
C VAL A 385 -20.47 7.46 -6.11
N GLY A 386 -21.33 7.82 -7.05
CA GLY A 386 -22.41 8.77 -6.79
C GLY A 386 -23.27 9.05 -8.03
N ALA A 387 -24.35 9.75 -7.81
CA ALA A 387 -25.18 10.30 -8.88
C ALA A 387 -24.37 11.32 -9.72
N PRO A 388 -24.78 11.61 -10.95
CA PRO A 388 -24.17 12.69 -11.73
C PRO A 388 -24.12 14.01 -10.95
N PRO A 389 -23.03 14.79 -11.08
CA PRO A 389 -22.94 16.07 -10.37
C PRO A 389 -23.90 17.11 -10.92
N HIS A 390 -24.29 18.04 -10.05
CA HIS A 390 -25.05 19.22 -10.44
C HIS A 390 -24.36 20.50 -9.94
N PRO A 391 -24.42 21.62 -10.69
CA PRO A 391 -24.98 21.71 -12.05
C PRO A 391 -24.19 20.84 -13.04
N ALA A 392 -24.85 20.39 -14.10
CA ALA A 392 -24.19 19.62 -15.14
C ALA A 392 -22.98 20.40 -15.73
N GLY A 393 -21.83 19.72 -15.86
CA GLY A 393 -20.61 20.35 -16.35
C GLY A 393 -19.87 21.22 -15.32
N CYS A 394 -20.22 21.15 -14.04
CA CYS A 394 -19.43 21.76 -12.97
C CYS A 394 -17.99 21.24 -13.00
N ASP A 395 -17.04 22.09 -12.63
CA ASP A 395 -15.59 21.81 -12.66
C ASP A 395 -14.89 21.98 -11.31
N GLY A 396 -15.67 22.35 -10.28
CA GLY A 396 -15.16 22.63 -8.94
C GLY A 396 -14.43 23.98 -8.79
N ALA A 397 -14.02 24.61 -9.90
CA ALA A 397 -13.30 25.88 -9.90
C ALA A 397 -14.20 27.06 -10.27
N GLN A 398 -14.84 27.02 -11.45
CA GLN A 398 -15.78 28.07 -11.90
C GLN A 398 -17.20 27.79 -11.40
N ALA A 399 -17.59 26.53 -11.39
CA ALA A 399 -18.86 26.04 -10.88
C ALA A 399 -18.63 24.90 -9.88
N GLN A 400 -19.01 25.11 -8.64
CA GLN A 400 -18.92 24.08 -7.61
C GLN A 400 -19.85 22.91 -7.93
N CYS A 401 -19.37 21.68 -7.71
CA CYS A 401 -20.17 20.48 -7.86
C CYS A 401 -20.90 20.13 -6.56
N GLY A 402 -22.07 19.54 -6.70
CA GLY A 402 -22.85 18.92 -5.65
C GLY A 402 -23.41 17.59 -6.13
N TYR A 403 -23.76 16.71 -5.20
CA TYR A 403 -24.30 15.39 -5.49
C TYR A 403 -25.57 15.17 -4.68
N GLU A 404 -26.68 14.81 -5.34
CA GLU A 404 -27.93 14.47 -4.64
C GLU A 404 -27.73 13.24 -3.76
N GLN A 405 -27.00 12.26 -4.27
CA GLN A 405 -26.64 11.03 -3.56
C GLN A 405 -25.24 10.62 -3.96
N ARG A 406 -24.44 10.22 -2.98
CA ARG A 406 -23.12 9.64 -3.17
C ARG A 406 -22.84 8.57 -2.12
N GLY A 407 -21.97 7.64 -2.42
CA GLY A 407 -21.52 6.61 -1.53
C GLY A 407 -21.49 5.23 -2.17
N THR A 408 -20.63 4.40 -1.67
CA THR A 408 -20.54 3.00 -2.06
C THR A 408 -21.84 2.27 -1.68
N ILE A 409 -22.31 1.40 -2.55
CA ILE A 409 -23.50 0.58 -2.33
C ILE A 409 -23.07 -0.64 -1.51
N GLU A 410 -23.31 -0.61 -0.22
CA GLU A 410 -23.06 -1.73 0.66
C GLU A 410 -24.10 -2.83 0.45
N VAL A 411 -23.63 -4.07 0.30
CA VAL A 411 -24.47 -5.24 -0.02
C VAL A 411 -24.33 -6.28 1.06
N ASN A 412 -25.41 -6.59 1.75
CA ASN A 412 -25.50 -7.76 2.62
C ASN A 412 -25.52 -9.04 1.77
N LEU A 413 -24.33 -9.59 1.46
CA LEU A 413 -24.18 -10.77 0.62
C LEU A 413 -24.90 -12.01 1.18
N PRO A 414 -24.77 -12.37 2.49
CA PRO A 414 -25.51 -13.49 3.05
C PRO A 414 -27.02 -13.34 2.93
N GLY A 415 -27.55 -12.14 3.11
CA GLY A 415 -28.98 -11.85 2.95
C GLY A 415 -29.46 -12.05 1.51
N LEU A 416 -28.74 -11.54 0.51
CA LEU A 416 -29.08 -11.74 -0.90
C LEU A 416 -29.00 -13.22 -1.32
N LEU A 417 -28.00 -13.94 -0.86
CA LEU A 417 -27.86 -15.38 -1.12
C LEU A 417 -29.05 -16.17 -0.57
N ALA A 418 -29.47 -15.88 0.65
CA ALA A 418 -30.62 -16.53 1.25
C ALA A 418 -31.93 -16.19 0.53
N GLU A 419 -32.13 -14.93 0.19
CA GLU A 419 -33.38 -14.46 -0.43
C GLU A 419 -33.51 -14.88 -1.89
N GLN A 420 -32.50 -14.62 -2.72
CA GLN A 420 -32.57 -14.88 -4.16
C GLN A 420 -32.24 -16.31 -4.54
N GLN A 421 -31.35 -16.96 -3.81
CA GLN A 421 -30.81 -18.27 -4.18
C GLN A 421 -31.13 -19.38 -3.17
N ARG A 422 -31.72 -19.05 -2.03
CA ARG A 422 -31.99 -19.99 -0.92
C ARG A 422 -30.75 -20.71 -0.41
N VAL A 423 -29.61 -20.00 -0.44
CA VAL A 423 -28.32 -20.48 0.05
C VAL A 423 -27.99 -19.74 1.35
N SER A 424 -27.77 -20.50 2.40
CA SER A 424 -27.43 -20.00 3.75
C SER A 424 -26.13 -20.62 4.28
N THR A 425 -25.22 -20.97 3.39
CA THR A 425 -23.90 -21.48 3.77
C THR A 425 -23.18 -20.45 4.63
N PRO A 426 -22.72 -20.80 5.83
CA PRO A 426 -21.94 -19.89 6.67
C PRO A 426 -20.65 -19.49 5.95
N LEU A 427 -20.41 -18.20 5.90
CA LEU A 427 -19.27 -17.62 5.22
C LEU A 427 -18.72 -16.42 5.99
N GLY A 428 -17.42 -16.14 5.84
CA GLY A 428 -16.77 -14.96 6.34
C GLY A 428 -16.30 -14.09 5.18
N LEU A 429 -16.46 -12.77 5.31
CA LEU A 429 -15.95 -11.79 4.38
C LEU A 429 -14.86 -10.96 5.06
N GLN A 430 -13.81 -10.62 4.34
CA GLN A 430 -12.83 -9.67 4.82
C GLN A 430 -13.35 -8.25 4.62
N ASP A 431 -13.51 -7.52 5.73
CA ASP A 431 -14.16 -6.21 5.74
C ASP A 431 -13.41 -5.12 4.96
N ALA A 432 -12.10 -5.22 4.85
CA ALA A 432 -11.30 -4.11 4.30
C ALA A 432 -11.53 -3.87 2.79
N ALA A 433 -11.82 -4.92 2.03
CA ALA A 433 -12.09 -4.79 0.60
C ALA A 433 -13.37 -5.51 0.15
N GLY A 434 -14.05 -6.22 1.04
CA GLY A 434 -15.33 -6.88 0.76
C GLY A 434 -15.31 -8.00 -0.27
N TYR A 435 -14.12 -8.39 -0.75
CA TYR A 435 -14.01 -9.28 -1.92
C TYR A 435 -13.54 -10.68 -1.57
N ALA A 436 -12.83 -10.86 -0.50
CA ALA A 436 -12.32 -12.16 -0.08
C ALA A 436 -13.37 -12.89 0.77
N LEU A 437 -13.74 -14.07 0.31
CA LEU A 437 -14.77 -14.90 0.94
C LEU A 437 -14.15 -16.22 1.39
N TRP A 438 -14.38 -16.56 2.65
CA TRP A 438 -14.05 -17.86 3.25
C TRP A 438 -15.32 -18.64 3.52
N VAL A 439 -15.34 -19.92 3.12
CA VAL A 439 -16.46 -20.81 3.39
C VAL A 439 -16.21 -21.55 4.70
N ASN A 440 -17.22 -21.64 5.58
CA ASN A 440 -17.11 -22.35 6.84
C ASN A 440 -16.66 -23.81 6.63
N GLY A 441 -15.70 -24.24 7.45
CA GLY A 441 -15.10 -25.57 7.37
C GLY A 441 -14.03 -25.73 6.28
N ASP A 442 -13.72 -24.69 5.54
CA ASP A 442 -12.75 -24.68 4.46
C ASP A 442 -12.90 -25.86 3.48
N PRO A 443 -14.08 -26.09 2.92
CA PRO A 443 -14.31 -27.18 1.99
C PRO A 443 -13.54 -26.98 0.70
N GLY A 444 -13.04 -28.06 0.12
CA GLY A 444 -12.34 -28.00 -1.17
C GLY A 444 -13.20 -27.41 -2.29
N SER A 445 -12.58 -26.82 -3.29
CA SER A 445 -13.23 -26.11 -4.41
C SER A 445 -14.20 -26.97 -5.24
N VAL A 446 -14.00 -28.29 -5.28
CA VAL A 446 -14.86 -29.23 -6.01
C VAL A 446 -16.03 -29.79 -5.17
N THR A 447 -16.15 -29.38 -3.92
CA THR A 447 -17.25 -29.88 -3.07
C THR A 447 -18.59 -29.25 -3.48
N SER A 448 -19.68 -29.97 -3.21
CA SER A 448 -21.03 -29.47 -3.52
C SER A 448 -21.34 -28.16 -2.78
N VAL A 449 -20.81 -27.99 -1.56
CA VAL A 449 -21.00 -26.76 -0.76
C VAL A 449 -20.38 -25.55 -1.45
N THR A 450 -19.10 -25.65 -1.82
CA THR A 450 -18.38 -24.57 -2.50
C THR A 450 -19.01 -24.27 -3.85
N ARG A 451 -19.26 -25.31 -4.68
CA ARG A 451 -19.86 -25.14 -6.01
C ARG A 451 -21.26 -24.54 -5.98
N THR A 452 -22.08 -24.92 -4.99
CA THR A 452 -23.42 -24.34 -4.84
C THR A 452 -23.32 -22.86 -4.50
N LEU A 453 -22.42 -22.47 -3.60
CA LEU A 453 -22.20 -21.07 -3.21
C LEU A 453 -21.71 -20.24 -4.40
N GLU A 454 -20.72 -20.69 -5.15
CA GLU A 454 -20.17 -20.00 -6.30
C GLU A 454 -21.20 -19.76 -7.39
N LYS A 455 -21.97 -20.80 -7.74
CA LYS A 455 -23.07 -20.67 -8.72
C LYS A 455 -24.15 -19.70 -8.25
N ALA A 456 -24.53 -19.79 -6.97
CA ALA A 456 -25.52 -18.91 -6.38
C ALA A 456 -25.05 -17.45 -6.40
N THR A 457 -23.81 -17.22 -6.00
CA THR A 457 -23.22 -15.89 -6.00
C THR A 457 -23.14 -15.30 -7.41
N GLY A 458 -22.74 -16.09 -8.39
CA GLY A 458 -22.66 -15.67 -9.78
C GLY A 458 -24.00 -15.31 -10.45
N ARG A 459 -25.14 -15.66 -9.82
CA ARG A 459 -26.51 -15.37 -10.31
C ARG A 459 -27.18 -14.18 -9.61
N LEU A 460 -26.53 -13.60 -8.63
CA LEU A 460 -27.10 -12.47 -7.89
C LEU A 460 -27.32 -11.27 -8.81
N VAL A 461 -28.52 -10.71 -8.72
CA VAL A 461 -28.94 -9.53 -9.48
C VAL A 461 -29.39 -8.47 -8.47
N VAL A 462 -29.01 -7.24 -8.71
CA VAL A 462 -29.36 -6.11 -7.87
C VAL A 462 -29.96 -4.98 -8.70
N GLN A 463 -30.73 -4.13 -8.05
CA GLN A 463 -31.20 -2.90 -8.64
C GLN A 463 -30.28 -1.77 -8.20
N ASP A 464 -29.62 -1.14 -9.15
CA ASP A 464 -28.69 -0.05 -8.90
C ASP A 464 -29.45 1.16 -8.35
N PRO A 465 -29.12 1.64 -7.14
CA PRO A 465 -29.85 2.74 -6.53
C PRO A 465 -29.64 4.10 -7.21
N TYR A 466 -28.60 4.26 -8.04
CA TYR A 466 -28.31 5.48 -8.79
C TYR A 466 -29.03 5.53 -10.13
N SER A 467 -29.05 4.42 -10.86
CA SER A 467 -29.65 4.35 -12.20
C SER A 467 -31.02 3.68 -12.24
N GLY A 468 -31.40 2.97 -11.19
CA GLY A 468 -32.61 2.14 -11.17
C GLY A 468 -32.51 0.90 -12.07
N ALA A 469 -31.37 0.64 -12.70
CA ALA A 469 -31.19 -0.48 -13.61
C ALA A 469 -30.96 -1.78 -12.85
N SER A 470 -31.55 -2.87 -13.36
CA SER A 470 -31.27 -4.22 -12.88
C SER A 470 -29.98 -4.73 -13.51
N GLN A 471 -29.01 -5.20 -12.71
CA GLN A 471 -27.72 -5.67 -13.18
C GLN A 471 -27.17 -6.82 -12.34
N PRO A 472 -26.28 -7.67 -12.89
CA PRO A 472 -25.54 -8.65 -12.08
C PRO A 472 -24.74 -7.95 -10.98
N LEU A 473 -24.74 -8.52 -9.78
CA LEU A 473 -23.93 -7.97 -8.67
C LEU A 473 -22.43 -8.22 -8.90
N ILE A 474 -22.09 -9.44 -9.29
CA ILE A 474 -20.69 -9.88 -9.41
C ILE A 474 -20.24 -9.73 -10.86
N ARG A 475 -19.12 -9.09 -11.08
CA ARG A 475 -18.47 -8.98 -12.38
C ARG A 475 -17.55 -10.15 -12.65
N TYR A 476 -16.63 -10.44 -11.71
CA TYR A 476 -15.69 -11.54 -11.82
C TYR A 476 -15.62 -12.38 -10.55
N MET A 477 -15.15 -13.61 -10.71
CA MET A 477 -14.98 -14.59 -9.63
C MET A 477 -13.66 -15.34 -9.85
N ALA A 478 -12.90 -15.53 -8.77
CA ALA A 478 -11.66 -16.30 -8.78
C ALA A 478 -11.66 -17.28 -7.60
N ASP A 479 -11.60 -18.57 -7.87
CA ASP A 479 -11.33 -19.59 -6.87
C ASP A 479 -9.81 -19.76 -6.64
N ARG A 480 -9.40 -20.65 -5.73
CA ARG A 480 -7.99 -20.86 -5.41
C ARG A 480 -7.14 -21.29 -6.60
N ALA A 481 -7.70 -21.89 -7.62
CA ALA A 481 -6.96 -22.26 -8.82
C ALA A 481 -6.61 -21.01 -9.64
N GLU A 482 -7.58 -20.12 -9.80
CA GLU A 482 -7.37 -18.82 -10.44
C GLU A 482 -6.52 -17.88 -9.60
N LEU A 483 -6.74 -17.83 -8.26
CA LEU A 483 -5.97 -16.99 -7.36
C LEU A 483 -4.48 -17.28 -7.41
N ARG A 484 -4.07 -18.51 -7.69
CA ARG A 484 -2.66 -18.86 -7.92
C ARG A 484 -2.10 -18.13 -9.14
N LEU A 485 -2.84 -18.10 -10.23
CA LEU A 485 -2.43 -17.39 -11.44
C LEU A 485 -2.34 -15.87 -11.21
N LEU A 486 -3.18 -15.35 -10.32
CA LEU A 486 -3.26 -13.94 -9.97
C LEU A 486 -2.33 -13.51 -8.81
N HIS A 487 -1.36 -14.35 -8.46
CA HIS A 487 -0.42 -14.07 -7.36
C HIS A 487 -1.08 -13.77 -6.00
N MET A 488 -2.18 -14.45 -5.69
CA MET A 488 -2.94 -14.24 -4.45
C MET A 488 -2.91 -15.44 -3.50
N VAL A 489 -2.18 -16.51 -3.81
CA VAL A 489 -2.03 -17.68 -2.96
C VAL A 489 -0.72 -17.57 -2.19
N SER A 490 -0.80 -17.10 -0.96
CA SER A 490 0.38 -16.96 -0.10
C SER A 490 0.86 -18.30 0.48
N ALA A 491 2.05 -18.29 1.08
CA ALA A 491 2.61 -19.44 1.80
C ALA A 491 1.76 -19.85 3.03
N ASP A 492 0.88 -18.98 3.51
CA ASP A 492 -0.04 -19.28 4.61
C ASP A 492 -1.45 -19.58 4.06
N PRO A 493 -1.88 -20.85 4.05
CA PRO A 493 -3.19 -21.23 3.53
C PRO A 493 -4.37 -20.54 4.22
N ALA A 494 -4.23 -20.18 5.49
CA ALA A 494 -5.29 -19.50 6.24
C ALA A 494 -5.57 -18.06 5.74
N ARG A 495 -4.64 -17.48 5.01
CA ARG A 495 -4.77 -16.15 4.36
C ARG A 495 -5.37 -16.22 2.96
N THR A 496 -5.39 -17.40 2.35
CA THR A 496 -5.95 -17.59 1.01
C THR A 496 -7.46 -17.79 1.10
N PRO A 497 -8.26 -16.87 0.56
CA PRO A 497 -9.71 -17.02 0.56
C PRO A 497 -10.17 -18.25 -0.24
N SER A 498 -11.38 -18.73 0.05
CA SER A 498 -12.00 -19.79 -0.75
C SER A 498 -12.31 -19.30 -2.15
N VAL A 499 -12.78 -18.04 -2.24
CA VAL A 499 -13.14 -17.38 -3.51
C VAL A 499 -12.93 -15.87 -3.32
N VAL A 500 -12.44 -15.21 -4.35
CA VAL A 500 -12.49 -13.74 -4.48
C VAL A 500 -13.65 -13.38 -5.40
N LEU A 501 -14.48 -12.46 -4.94
CA LEU A 501 -15.65 -11.96 -5.65
C LEU A 501 -15.42 -10.49 -6.01
N LEU A 502 -15.43 -10.17 -7.27
CA LEU A 502 -15.27 -8.82 -7.76
C LEU A 502 -16.62 -8.31 -8.23
N ALA A 503 -17.24 -7.47 -7.43
CA ALA A 503 -18.54 -6.87 -7.73
C ALA A 503 -18.45 -5.89 -8.92
N ASN A 504 -19.57 -5.49 -9.46
CA ASN A 504 -19.62 -4.36 -10.38
C ASN A 504 -19.16 -3.07 -9.67
N PRO A 505 -18.61 -2.07 -10.39
CA PRO A 505 -18.18 -0.84 -9.80
C PRO A 505 -19.25 -0.19 -8.92
N GLY A 506 -18.85 0.34 -7.79
CA GLY A 506 -19.74 0.99 -6.84
C GLY A 506 -20.33 0.08 -5.77
N TYR A 507 -20.21 -1.23 -5.87
CA TYR A 507 -20.73 -2.16 -4.85
C TYR A 507 -19.63 -2.64 -3.90
N TYR A 508 -19.98 -2.69 -2.61
CA TYR A 508 -19.14 -3.22 -1.54
C TYR A 508 -19.83 -4.40 -0.88
N LEU A 509 -19.20 -5.58 -0.90
CA LEU A 509 -19.77 -6.79 -0.33
C LEU A 509 -19.52 -6.81 1.18
N ALA A 510 -20.58 -6.81 1.96
CA ALA A 510 -20.55 -6.85 3.40
C ALA A 510 -21.11 -8.16 3.97
N GLY A 511 -20.62 -8.53 5.14
CA GLY A 511 -21.24 -9.55 5.97
C GLY A 511 -22.51 -9.00 6.64
N GLY A 512 -23.45 -9.91 6.96
CA GLY A 512 -24.68 -9.51 7.64
C GLY A 512 -25.55 -10.73 7.99
N PRO A 513 -26.73 -10.51 8.56
CA PRO A 513 -27.68 -11.59 8.80
C PRO A 513 -28.16 -12.19 7.46
N PRO A 514 -28.53 -13.48 7.41
CA PRO A 514 -29.03 -14.12 6.21
C PRO A 514 -30.50 -13.72 5.89
N THR A 515 -30.79 -12.44 5.99
CA THR A 515 -32.12 -11.86 5.75
C THR A 515 -31.97 -10.41 5.29
N CYS A 516 -32.92 -9.92 4.49
CA CYS A 516 -32.99 -8.54 4.02
C CYS A 516 -34.12 -7.71 4.70
N ILE A 517 -34.57 -8.08 5.87
CA ILE A 517 -35.88 -7.68 6.42
C ILE A 517 -35.97 -6.21 6.89
N LEU A 518 -34.92 -5.57 7.36
CA LEU A 518 -35.00 -4.27 8.03
C LEU A 518 -34.65 -3.07 7.15
N GLU A 519 -33.67 -3.20 6.26
CA GLU A 519 -33.17 -2.11 5.42
C GLU A 519 -33.00 -2.52 3.95
N GLY A 520 -33.53 -3.68 3.58
CA GLY A 520 -33.15 -4.32 2.33
C GLY A 520 -31.74 -4.91 2.43
N CYS A 521 -31.24 -5.49 1.32
CA CYS A 521 -29.87 -6.00 1.27
C CYS A 521 -28.88 -5.00 0.64
N LEU A 522 -29.35 -3.84 0.24
CA LEU A 522 -28.52 -2.77 -0.34
C LEU A 522 -28.74 -1.47 0.41
N ALA A 523 -27.65 -0.84 0.77
CA ALA A 523 -27.65 0.49 1.39
C ALA A 523 -26.54 1.36 0.78
N VAL A 524 -26.81 2.62 0.51
CA VAL A 524 -25.76 3.57 0.11
C VAL A 524 -25.09 4.11 1.37
N ASP A 525 -23.76 3.93 1.49
CA ASP A 525 -22.99 4.54 2.59
C ASP A 525 -22.35 5.86 2.13
N PRO A 526 -22.93 7.01 2.48
CA PRO A 526 -22.43 8.31 2.06
C PRO A 526 -21.06 8.68 2.69
N ARG A 527 -20.62 7.92 3.69
CA ARG A 527 -19.31 8.12 4.32
C ARG A 527 -18.16 7.50 3.51
N ARG A 528 -18.49 6.63 2.54
CA ARG A 528 -17.55 5.93 1.68
C ARG A 528 -17.88 6.21 0.21
N PRO A 529 -17.64 7.42 -0.29
CA PRO A 529 -17.94 7.75 -1.68
C PRO A 529 -16.90 7.26 -2.68
N TYR A 530 -15.84 6.60 -2.23
CA TYR A 530 -14.83 5.97 -3.08
C TYR A 530 -14.81 4.47 -2.87
N ASN A 531 -14.70 3.73 -3.96
CA ASN A 531 -14.68 2.28 -3.94
C ASN A 531 -13.46 1.74 -4.69
N GLN A 532 -12.72 0.87 -4.03
CA GLN A 532 -11.52 0.20 -4.55
C GLN A 532 -11.83 -0.93 -5.54
N GLY A 533 -12.98 -1.12 -5.95
CA GLY A 533 -13.44 -2.32 -6.36
C GLY A 533 -13.80 -3.01 -7.49
N ALA A 534 -13.67 -2.88 -8.65
CA ALA A 534 -13.75 -3.97 -9.62
C ALA A 534 -12.54 -3.95 -10.55
N PRO A 535 -11.87 -5.07 -10.83
CA PRO A 535 -10.82 -5.08 -11.82
C PRO A 535 -11.40 -4.71 -13.18
N GLY A 536 -10.91 -3.66 -13.69
CA GLY A 536 -11.09 -3.20 -15.05
C GLY A 536 -9.83 -2.44 -15.38
N LEU A 537 -9.49 -2.31 -16.64
CA LEU A 537 -8.35 -1.51 -17.10
C LEU A 537 -8.35 -0.08 -16.53
N ASP A 538 -9.52 0.38 -16.06
CA ASP A 538 -9.72 1.73 -15.56
C ASP A 538 -9.58 1.88 -14.03
N LEU A 539 -9.65 0.78 -13.28
CA LEU A 539 -9.75 0.83 -11.81
C LEU A 539 -8.44 0.48 -11.10
N GLY A 540 -7.52 -0.17 -11.77
CA GLY A 540 -6.18 -0.48 -11.23
C GLY A 540 -5.09 0.48 -11.67
N THR A 541 -5.46 1.59 -12.32
CA THR A 541 -4.46 2.50 -12.88
C THR A 541 -4.07 3.55 -11.85
N ALA A 542 -2.93 3.34 -11.23
CA ALA A 542 -2.24 4.31 -10.40
C ALA A 542 -1.25 5.13 -11.27
N TRP A 543 -0.31 5.79 -10.66
CA TRP A 543 0.77 6.47 -11.34
C TRP A 543 2.05 6.38 -10.52
N LEU A 544 3.17 6.50 -11.22
CA LEU A 544 4.50 6.56 -10.64
C LEU A 544 5.25 7.75 -11.22
N ALA A 545 5.86 8.55 -10.39
CA ALA A 545 6.81 9.56 -10.82
C ALA A 545 8.17 9.33 -10.18
N VAL A 546 9.20 9.48 -10.97
CA VAL A 546 10.59 9.44 -10.52
C VAL A 546 11.27 10.71 -11.00
N ALA A 547 11.95 11.44 -10.08
CA ALA A 547 12.62 12.70 -10.41
C ALA A 547 13.96 12.78 -9.69
N GLY A 548 14.97 13.35 -10.35
CA GLY A 548 16.30 13.55 -9.77
C GLY A 548 17.44 13.06 -10.64
N PRO A 549 18.64 12.83 -10.06
CA PRO A 549 19.80 12.40 -10.80
C PRO A 549 19.59 11.02 -11.44
N GLY A 550 20.00 10.88 -12.70
CA GLY A 550 19.85 9.63 -13.44
C GLY A 550 18.47 9.40 -14.07
N VAL A 551 17.51 10.27 -13.82
CA VAL A 551 16.14 10.18 -14.35
C VAL A 551 15.96 11.04 -15.58
N ALA A 552 15.26 10.53 -16.60
CA ALA A 552 14.87 11.31 -17.78
C ALA A 552 13.89 12.43 -17.35
N ARG A 553 14.09 13.63 -17.89
CA ARG A 553 13.32 14.83 -17.50
C ARG A 553 12.30 15.22 -18.54
N ASN A 554 11.33 16.03 -18.14
CA ASN A 554 10.27 16.59 -18.99
C ASN A 554 9.49 15.49 -19.73
N ARG A 555 9.18 14.40 -19.04
CA ARG A 555 8.54 13.25 -19.64
C ARG A 555 7.24 12.87 -18.94
N LEU A 556 6.16 12.87 -19.71
CA LEU A 556 4.91 12.20 -19.39
C LEU A 556 4.78 10.96 -20.27
N ASP A 557 4.74 9.79 -19.68
CA ASP A 557 4.59 8.52 -20.39
C ASP A 557 3.35 7.77 -19.87
N SER A 558 2.32 7.77 -20.69
CA SER A 558 1.05 7.08 -20.39
C SER A 558 0.93 5.73 -21.10
N ARG A 559 2.00 5.21 -21.72
CA ARG A 559 2.00 3.97 -22.47
C ARG A 559 2.80 2.86 -21.82
N THR A 560 3.94 3.21 -21.23
CA THR A 560 4.77 2.24 -20.54
C THR A 560 3.98 1.63 -19.38
N TRP A 561 3.79 0.31 -19.43
CA TRP A 561 3.20 -0.42 -18.31
C TRP A 561 4.19 -0.48 -17.15
N VAL A 562 3.72 -0.16 -15.98
CA VAL A 562 4.47 -0.23 -14.74
C VAL A 562 3.64 -0.97 -13.70
N ASP A 563 4.25 -1.89 -12.98
CA ASP A 563 3.63 -2.52 -11.81
C ASP A 563 4.16 -1.88 -10.51
N GLN A 564 3.40 -1.97 -9.43
CA GLN A 564 3.89 -1.51 -8.12
C GLN A 564 5.18 -2.25 -7.72
N ALA A 565 5.32 -3.52 -8.10
CA ALA A 565 6.52 -4.30 -7.87
C ALA A 565 7.77 -3.77 -8.63
N ASP A 566 7.60 -2.93 -9.66
CA ASP A 566 8.70 -2.34 -10.42
C ASP A 566 9.41 -1.20 -9.68
N ILE A 567 8.73 -0.59 -8.71
CA ILE A 567 9.25 0.59 -8.00
C ILE A 567 10.53 0.25 -7.25
N ARG A 568 10.54 -0.86 -6.53
CA ARG A 568 11.72 -1.29 -5.74
C ARG A 568 12.96 -1.52 -6.58
N PRO A 569 12.97 -2.40 -7.60
CA PRO A 569 14.16 -2.62 -8.42
C PRO A 569 14.59 -1.36 -9.16
N THR A 570 13.67 -0.50 -9.61
CA THR A 570 13.99 0.78 -10.25
C THR A 570 14.71 1.74 -9.30
N LEU A 571 14.19 1.89 -8.08
CA LEU A 571 14.81 2.68 -7.03
C LEU A 571 16.23 2.19 -6.72
N LEU A 572 16.38 0.88 -6.51
CA LEU A 572 17.68 0.29 -6.16
C LEU A 572 18.70 0.41 -7.30
N ALA A 573 18.30 0.23 -8.55
CA ALA A 573 19.16 0.43 -9.71
C ALA A 573 19.67 1.88 -9.78
N LEU A 574 18.81 2.88 -9.56
CA LEU A 574 19.19 4.29 -9.55
C LEU A 574 20.17 4.63 -8.42
N VAL A 575 19.98 4.08 -7.24
CA VAL A 575 20.88 4.35 -6.11
C VAL A 575 22.12 3.44 -6.07
N GLY A 576 22.25 2.51 -7.03
CA GLY A 576 23.38 1.57 -7.13
C GLY A 576 23.41 0.53 -6.01
N LEU A 577 22.27 0.17 -5.47
CA LEU A 577 22.09 -0.85 -4.46
C LEU A 577 21.35 -2.06 -5.03
N ARG A 578 21.33 -3.16 -4.29
CA ARG A 578 20.57 -4.36 -4.65
C ARG A 578 20.06 -5.07 -3.40
N ASP A 579 18.96 -5.77 -3.57
CA ASP A 579 18.47 -6.72 -2.59
C ASP A 579 19.24 -8.07 -2.68
N SER A 580 19.11 -8.90 -1.67
CA SER A 580 19.67 -10.25 -1.63
C SER A 580 18.73 -11.31 -2.22
N TYR A 581 17.61 -10.88 -2.83
CA TYR A 581 16.61 -11.73 -3.46
C TYR A 581 16.23 -11.16 -4.83
N ALA A 582 15.61 -11.98 -5.67
CA ALA A 582 15.07 -11.55 -6.95
C ALA A 582 13.68 -10.95 -6.76
N HIS A 583 13.38 -9.92 -7.54
CA HIS A 583 12.09 -9.23 -7.54
C HIS A 583 11.10 -9.91 -8.50
N ASP A 584 9.82 -9.69 -8.28
CA ASP A 584 8.76 -10.02 -9.23
C ASP A 584 8.56 -8.90 -10.26
N GLY A 585 8.97 -7.68 -9.92
CA GLY A 585 9.03 -6.53 -10.81
C GLY A 585 10.37 -6.37 -11.54
N ARG A 586 10.43 -5.40 -12.44
CA ARG A 586 11.59 -5.08 -13.27
C ARG A 586 12.10 -3.65 -13.05
N VAL A 587 13.27 -3.30 -13.57
CA VAL A 587 13.72 -1.91 -13.63
C VAL A 587 12.99 -1.18 -14.78
N VAL A 588 12.34 -0.07 -14.47
CA VAL A 588 11.66 0.78 -15.46
C VAL A 588 12.70 1.64 -16.19
N SER A 589 13.43 1.00 -17.14
CA SER A 589 14.50 1.66 -17.91
C SER A 589 14.00 2.83 -18.72
N GLU A 590 12.73 2.85 -19.09
CA GLU A 590 12.07 3.92 -19.81
C GLU A 590 12.10 5.26 -19.04
N ALA A 591 12.16 5.23 -17.71
CA ALA A 591 12.28 6.42 -16.88
C ALA A 591 13.73 6.90 -16.69
N LEU A 592 14.74 6.13 -17.13
CA LEU A 592 16.14 6.39 -16.84
C LEU A 592 16.82 7.17 -17.99
N GLN A 593 17.81 7.99 -17.61
CA GLN A 593 18.81 8.49 -18.56
C GLN A 593 19.72 7.35 -18.98
N GLN A 594 20.13 7.31 -20.22
CA GLN A 594 20.95 6.23 -20.74
C GLN A 594 22.27 6.04 -19.97
N GLU A 595 22.86 7.13 -19.47
CA GLU A 595 24.08 7.12 -18.69
C GLU A 595 23.90 6.50 -17.29
N ALA A 596 22.68 6.55 -16.77
CA ALA A 596 22.33 5.99 -15.47
C ALA A 596 21.79 4.57 -15.54
N GLU A 597 21.52 4.06 -16.73
CA GLU A 597 21.08 2.68 -16.89
C GLU A 597 22.16 1.70 -16.45
N PRO A 598 21.78 0.61 -15.77
CA PRO A 598 22.67 -0.51 -15.54
C PRO A 598 23.33 -1.00 -16.83
N PRO A 599 24.61 -1.39 -16.84
CA PRO A 599 25.33 -1.74 -18.06
C PRO A 599 24.63 -2.78 -18.93
N GLY A 600 24.09 -3.85 -18.32
CA GLY A 600 23.39 -4.90 -19.06
C GLY A 600 22.11 -4.41 -19.73
N ILE A 601 21.37 -3.49 -19.09
CA ILE A 601 20.20 -2.86 -19.69
C ILE A 601 20.63 -1.98 -20.86
N ARG A 602 21.59 -1.07 -20.64
CA ARG A 602 22.06 -0.13 -21.66
C ARG A 602 22.56 -0.81 -22.92
N GLU A 603 23.27 -1.94 -22.79
CA GLU A 603 23.78 -2.71 -23.91
C GLU A 603 22.71 -3.48 -24.69
N SER A 604 21.56 -3.76 -24.07
CA SER A 604 20.46 -4.53 -24.67
C SER A 604 19.09 -3.86 -24.53
N ARG A 605 19.04 -2.53 -24.43
CA ARG A 605 17.85 -1.75 -24.04
C ARG A 605 16.58 -2.18 -24.79
N ALA A 606 16.60 -2.23 -26.10
CA ALA A 606 15.43 -2.59 -26.89
C ALA A 606 14.94 -4.03 -26.61
N ALA A 607 15.86 -4.97 -26.40
CA ALA A 607 15.50 -6.33 -26.02
C ALA A 607 14.96 -6.38 -24.60
N TYR A 608 15.55 -5.64 -23.67
CA TYR A 608 15.12 -5.52 -22.28
C TYR A 608 13.68 -4.98 -22.19
N GLU A 609 13.42 -3.81 -22.79
CA GLU A 609 12.10 -3.17 -22.77
C GLU A 609 11.02 -4.05 -23.43
N SER A 610 11.36 -4.76 -24.51
CA SER A 610 10.42 -5.65 -25.18
C SER A 610 10.08 -6.89 -24.33
N VAL A 611 11.07 -7.50 -23.67
CA VAL A 611 10.85 -8.62 -22.76
C VAL A 611 10.07 -8.15 -21.54
N ALA A 612 10.41 -7.00 -20.98
CA ALA A 612 9.71 -6.40 -19.86
C ALA A 612 8.22 -6.15 -20.18
N ALA A 613 7.92 -5.51 -21.28
CA ALA A 613 6.54 -5.28 -21.71
C ALA A 613 5.75 -6.58 -21.92
N SER A 614 6.39 -7.62 -22.42
CA SER A 614 5.78 -8.93 -22.59
C SER A 614 5.56 -9.64 -21.26
N LEU A 615 6.50 -9.52 -20.33
CA LEU A 615 6.40 -10.04 -18.97
C LEU A 615 5.17 -9.45 -18.23
N GLU A 616 4.98 -8.15 -18.30
CA GLU A 616 3.83 -7.47 -17.66
C GLU A 616 2.49 -8.02 -18.15
N GLN A 617 2.36 -8.25 -19.46
CA GLN A 617 1.14 -8.81 -20.03
C GLN A 617 0.92 -10.29 -19.69
N LEU A 618 2.00 -11.02 -19.45
CA LEU A 618 1.99 -12.45 -19.11
C LEU A 618 1.78 -12.68 -17.60
N ASN A 619 2.44 -11.89 -16.76
CA ASN A 619 2.65 -12.20 -15.34
C ASN A 619 1.94 -11.24 -14.37
N SER A 620 1.80 -9.96 -14.69
CA SER A 620 1.08 -9.03 -13.81
C SER A 620 -0.37 -9.49 -13.58
N PRO A 621 -0.88 -9.45 -12.35
CA PRO A 621 -2.29 -9.77 -12.04
C PRO A 621 -3.30 -8.96 -12.88
N ALA A 622 -2.98 -7.71 -13.18
CA ALA A 622 -3.78 -6.82 -14.02
C ALA A 622 -3.44 -6.94 -15.52
N GLY A 623 -2.44 -7.76 -15.89
CA GLY A 623 -2.02 -7.98 -17.27
C GLY A 623 -3.05 -8.78 -18.10
N ARG A 624 -2.78 -8.93 -19.39
CA ARG A 624 -3.71 -9.59 -20.31
C ARG A 624 -4.06 -11.02 -19.89
N VAL A 625 -3.08 -11.80 -19.44
CA VAL A 625 -3.32 -13.18 -18.97
C VAL A 625 -4.24 -13.16 -17.75
N GLY A 626 -3.96 -12.32 -16.74
CA GLY A 626 -4.77 -12.21 -15.54
C GLY A 626 -6.23 -11.85 -15.84
N LEU A 627 -6.48 -10.86 -16.70
CA LEU A 627 -7.84 -10.46 -17.06
C LEU A 627 -8.59 -11.52 -17.89
N LEU A 628 -7.90 -12.19 -18.82
CA LEU A 628 -8.48 -13.24 -19.65
C LEU A 628 -8.81 -14.50 -18.83
N SER A 629 -7.91 -14.90 -17.94
CA SER A 629 -8.11 -16.05 -17.06
C SER A 629 -9.24 -15.79 -16.07
N LEU A 630 -9.30 -14.60 -15.49
CA LEU A 630 -10.37 -14.18 -14.59
C LEU A 630 -11.76 -14.24 -15.26
N ALA A 631 -11.84 -13.85 -16.54
CA ALA A 631 -13.07 -13.99 -17.32
C ALA A 631 -13.41 -15.47 -17.56
N ALA A 632 -12.43 -16.32 -17.85
CA ALA A 632 -12.61 -17.76 -18.04
C ALA A 632 -13.04 -18.44 -16.72
N ALA A 633 -12.38 -18.14 -15.61
CA ALA A 633 -12.75 -18.59 -14.27
C ALA A 633 -14.19 -18.25 -13.94
N THR A 634 -14.59 -17.01 -14.15
CA THR A 634 -15.95 -16.53 -13.89
C THR A 634 -16.99 -17.34 -14.67
N ARG A 635 -16.75 -17.62 -15.96
CA ARG A 635 -17.64 -18.45 -16.76
C ARG A 635 -17.76 -19.89 -16.23
N ALA A 636 -16.61 -20.46 -15.83
CA ALA A 636 -16.57 -21.83 -15.31
C ALA A 636 -17.28 -21.94 -13.95
N LEU A 637 -17.03 -20.97 -13.05
CA LEU A 637 -17.61 -20.93 -11.70
C LEU A 637 -19.13 -20.74 -11.72
N ARG A 638 -19.67 -20.01 -12.69
CA ARG A 638 -21.12 -19.80 -12.89
C ARG A 638 -21.83 -20.95 -13.61
N SER A 639 -21.08 -21.85 -14.24
CA SER A 639 -21.66 -22.86 -15.12
C SER A 639 -22.53 -23.88 -14.38
N ASP A 640 -23.68 -24.16 -14.94
CA ASP A 640 -24.60 -25.23 -14.53
C ASP A 640 -24.41 -26.53 -15.32
N SER A 641 -23.28 -26.73 -15.95
CA SER A 641 -23.00 -27.94 -16.72
C SER A 641 -23.18 -29.21 -15.88
N ALA A 642 -23.72 -30.26 -16.50
CA ALA A 642 -23.95 -31.54 -15.84
C ALA A 642 -22.65 -32.07 -15.20
N GLY A 643 -22.72 -32.46 -13.94
CA GLY A 643 -21.59 -32.98 -13.17
C GLY A 643 -20.44 -31.96 -13.01
N ASP A 644 -20.71 -30.65 -13.10
CA ASP A 644 -19.70 -29.59 -13.11
C ASP A 644 -18.64 -29.77 -14.21
N GLY A 645 -19.00 -30.33 -15.34
CA GLY A 645 -18.05 -30.65 -16.41
C GLY A 645 -17.24 -29.46 -16.89
N ALA A 646 -17.88 -28.29 -17.09
CA ALA A 646 -17.20 -27.08 -17.52
C ALA A 646 -16.16 -26.60 -16.48
N TYR A 647 -16.50 -26.65 -15.20
CA TYR A 647 -15.57 -26.27 -14.12
C TYR A 647 -14.39 -27.26 -14.01
N ARG A 648 -14.65 -28.56 -14.14
CA ARG A 648 -13.58 -29.56 -14.11
C ARG A 648 -12.60 -29.41 -15.27
N VAL A 649 -13.11 -29.13 -16.47
CA VAL A 649 -12.28 -28.84 -17.65
C VAL A 649 -11.44 -27.59 -17.40
N TYR A 650 -12.04 -26.54 -16.84
CA TYR A 650 -11.34 -25.33 -16.46
C TYR A 650 -10.20 -25.62 -15.48
N LEU A 651 -10.45 -26.36 -14.39
CA LEU A 651 -9.43 -26.70 -13.39
C LEU A 651 -8.19 -27.39 -14.00
N LEU A 652 -8.42 -28.39 -14.85
CA LEU A 652 -7.33 -29.10 -15.52
C LEU A 652 -6.53 -28.18 -16.43
N ARG A 653 -7.23 -27.30 -17.13
CA ARG A 653 -6.62 -26.36 -18.06
C ARG A 653 -5.80 -25.30 -17.34
N ILE A 654 -6.37 -24.66 -16.30
CA ILE A 654 -5.71 -23.56 -15.60
C ILE A 654 -4.47 -24.03 -14.84
N GLN A 655 -4.49 -25.24 -14.27
CA GLN A 655 -3.33 -25.79 -13.60
C GLN A 655 -2.13 -25.94 -14.54
N GLY A 656 -2.32 -26.63 -15.66
CA GLY A 656 -1.25 -26.82 -16.64
C GLY A 656 -0.83 -25.53 -17.34
N PHE A 657 -1.72 -24.57 -17.43
CA PHE A 657 -1.41 -23.23 -17.93
C PHE A 657 -0.53 -22.46 -16.93
N SER A 658 -0.90 -22.43 -15.64
CA SER A 658 -0.14 -21.75 -14.60
C SER A 658 1.31 -22.21 -14.53
N GLU A 659 1.54 -23.54 -14.59
CA GLU A 659 2.90 -24.11 -14.57
C GLU A 659 3.74 -23.60 -15.75
N ARG A 660 3.17 -23.49 -16.94
CA ARG A 660 3.88 -23.00 -18.14
C ARG A 660 4.10 -21.49 -18.10
N ARG A 661 3.10 -20.73 -17.61
CA ARG A 661 3.21 -19.29 -17.41
C ARG A 661 4.31 -18.97 -16.42
N ASP A 662 4.31 -19.64 -15.25
CA ASP A 662 5.31 -19.42 -14.20
C ASP A 662 6.74 -19.75 -14.70
N ALA A 663 6.89 -20.81 -15.49
CA ALA A 663 8.17 -21.15 -16.08
C ALA A 663 8.65 -20.10 -17.10
N ALA A 664 7.75 -19.58 -17.94
CA ALA A 664 8.07 -18.55 -18.91
C ALA A 664 8.41 -17.21 -18.21
N ALA A 665 7.57 -16.77 -17.26
CA ALA A 665 7.79 -15.56 -16.48
C ALA A 665 9.09 -15.63 -15.68
N GLY A 666 9.39 -16.76 -15.04
CA GLY A 666 10.64 -16.98 -14.29
C GLY A 666 11.89 -16.88 -15.16
N GLN A 667 11.84 -17.33 -16.42
CA GLN A 667 12.96 -17.14 -17.36
C GLN A 667 13.14 -15.66 -17.72
N MET A 668 12.05 -14.95 -18.00
CA MET A 668 12.07 -13.52 -18.32
C MET A 668 12.60 -12.71 -17.12
N LEU A 669 12.06 -12.92 -15.92
CA LEU A 669 12.52 -12.27 -14.69
C LEU A 669 14.02 -12.51 -14.44
N THR A 670 14.49 -13.75 -14.59
CA THR A 670 15.91 -14.08 -14.42
C THR A 670 16.80 -13.30 -15.39
N ALA A 671 16.36 -13.14 -16.64
CA ALA A 671 17.12 -12.41 -17.65
C ALA A 671 17.11 -10.89 -17.37
N LEU A 672 15.96 -10.33 -17.01
CA LEU A 672 15.81 -8.92 -16.66
C LEU A 672 16.61 -8.55 -15.40
N GLU A 673 16.53 -9.38 -14.37
CA GLU A 673 17.30 -9.19 -13.12
C GLU A 673 18.81 -9.24 -13.38
N ALA A 674 19.27 -10.20 -14.21
CA ALA A 674 20.67 -10.30 -14.57
C ALA A 674 21.17 -9.09 -15.37
N ALA A 675 20.35 -8.49 -16.22
CA ALA A 675 20.69 -7.27 -16.92
C ALA A 675 20.75 -6.06 -15.99
N ALA A 676 19.82 -5.99 -15.05
CA ALA A 676 19.72 -4.88 -14.10
C ALA A 676 20.84 -4.90 -13.04
N PHE A 677 21.17 -6.06 -12.49
CA PHE A 677 22.04 -6.14 -11.29
C PHE A 677 23.33 -6.94 -11.48
N ASP A 678 23.45 -7.79 -12.51
CA ASP A 678 24.67 -8.55 -12.80
C ASP A 678 25.44 -8.02 -14.04
N GLY A 679 24.91 -6.99 -14.71
CA GLY A 679 25.52 -6.39 -15.90
C GLY A 679 25.54 -7.30 -17.12
N LYS A 680 24.64 -8.29 -17.22
CA LYS A 680 24.58 -9.27 -18.31
C LYS A 680 23.54 -8.80 -19.36
N PRO A 681 23.93 -8.33 -20.55
CA PRO A 681 22.97 -7.92 -21.57
C PRO A 681 22.11 -9.09 -22.06
N LEU A 682 20.88 -8.81 -22.44
CA LEU A 682 19.99 -9.79 -23.04
C LEU A 682 20.43 -10.11 -24.48
N ASP A 683 20.59 -11.39 -24.77
CA ASP A 683 20.77 -11.84 -26.14
C ASP A 683 19.48 -11.62 -26.95
N PRO A 684 19.53 -10.94 -28.10
CA PRO A 684 18.33 -10.61 -28.89
C PRO A 684 17.53 -11.85 -29.36
N ARG A 685 18.20 -12.98 -29.60
CA ARG A 685 17.52 -14.22 -30.03
C ARG A 685 16.81 -14.88 -28.85
N ALA A 686 17.46 -14.89 -27.70
CA ALA A 686 16.82 -15.37 -26.48
C ALA A 686 15.63 -14.49 -26.09
N ALA A 687 15.75 -13.18 -26.18
CA ALA A 687 14.66 -12.23 -25.96
C ALA A 687 13.48 -12.50 -26.90
N ALA A 688 13.72 -12.65 -28.20
CA ALA A 688 12.67 -12.97 -29.16
C ALA A 688 11.99 -14.32 -28.87
N ALA A 689 12.74 -15.34 -28.43
CA ALA A 689 12.16 -16.62 -28.05
C ALA A 689 11.24 -16.51 -26.83
N MET A 690 11.65 -15.76 -25.79
CA MET A 690 10.83 -15.50 -24.60
C MET A 690 9.54 -14.75 -24.95
N ILE A 691 9.62 -13.72 -25.78
CA ILE A 691 8.45 -12.93 -26.23
C ILE A 691 7.49 -13.82 -27.02
N ASN A 692 7.99 -14.61 -27.98
CA ASN A 692 7.13 -15.52 -28.74
C ASN A 692 6.42 -16.54 -27.84
N GLN A 693 7.10 -17.09 -26.84
CA GLN A 693 6.49 -18.00 -25.88
C GLN A 693 5.40 -17.30 -25.05
N ALA A 694 5.63 -16.08 -24.61
CA ALA A 694 4.63 -15.29 -23.89
C ALA A 694 3.41 -14.99 -24.77
N ASP A 695 3.62 -14.58 -26.03
CA ASP A 695 2.54 -14.32 -26.99
C ASP A 695 1.69 -15.56 -27.27
N GLU A 696 2.31 -16.73 -27.39
CA GLU A 696 1.60 -18.01 -27.53
C GLU A 696 0.72 -18.30 -26.31
N LEU A 697 1.23 -18.11 -25.10
CA LEU A 697 0.47 -18.30 -23.85
C LEU A 697 -0.68 -17.29 -23.74
N ILE A 698 -0.45 -16.02 -24.05
CA ILE A 698 -1.49 -14.98 -24.05
C ILE A 698 -2.60 -15.34 -25.07
N ALA A 699 -2.21 -15.77 -26.27
CA ALA A 699 -3.16 -16.18 -27.30
C ALA A 699 -3.92 -17.46 -26.91
N GLU A 700 -3.29 -18.41 -26.24
CA GLU A 700 -3.94 -19.61 -25.70
C GLU A 700 -5.01 -19.25 -24.66
N MET A 701 -4.68 -18.34 -23.71
CA MET A 701 -5.63 -17.87 -22.71
C MET A 701 -6.81 -17.13 -23.34
N GLY A 702 -6.58 -16.35 -24.39
CA GLY A 702 -7.66 -15.66 -25.12
C GLY A 702 -8.65 -16.59 -25.82
N ARG A 703 -8.27 -17.85 -26.04
CA ARG A 703 -9.17 -18.90 -26.59
C ARG A 703 -9.87 -19.74 -25.51
N ALA A 704 -9.60 -19.47 -24.24
CA ALA A 704 -10.19 -20.17 -23.09
C ALA A 704 -11.53 -19.59 -22.70
#